data_6f8445cd9a3154b1dd81d3fb664f9348
#
_entry.id   6f8445cd9a3154b1dd81d3fb664f9348
#
_cell.length_a   1.000
_cell.length_b   1.000
_cell.length_c   1.000
_cell.angle_alpha   90.00
_cell.angle_beta   90.00
_cell.angle_gamma   90.00
#
_symmetry.space_group_name_H-M   'P 1'
#
loop_
_entity.id
_entity.type
_entity.pdbx_description
1 polymer ?
#
loop_
_entity_poly.entity_id
_entity_poly.type
_entity_poly.pdbx_seq_one_letter_code
_entity_poly.pdbx_strand_id
1 'polypeptide(L)'
;MAGASLKAALLIVSTTAAKDPSTDASQLALSDVLDKEGGGKWELVDTKIVSDVVTKIQRQIMLWADVADEGINLIVTTGGTGFATSDNTPEAVSALLHKQAPGLVHGMLAASLDVTPFAMMSRPVAGVRNSTVIVTLPGSPKGAKENLAAILKMLPHACQQAAGMDSRTLHKGGVKKLEAEAGIASHSKRGHSHTTHDHGHSHGHGHGHSHGHDHGHGHGHGGLVRHTSLNTNPISNDPSLGPSRRSRESPYPMLSVDDALQKIQEYTPAPELITSKVDKSLTGRVLAEDVSARENVPGFRASIVDGYAVVVPKDGKLNGVFPVVSVSHAAPGESEEVKELKEGEIARITTGAPLPPGATSVIMVEDTVLKTMTDDGKEEKEVQIAVEGVREGENIREVGSDIKAGDVVISKGELVSAVGGEIGLMAAVGVAEVKTYRKPVVGVLSTGDEIVQHDRPGDLRLGEVRDTNRITLMCAAREQGYEVVDLGIAADTPGTLEETLREALRRVDLVITSGGVSMGELDLLKPTIERSLGGTIHFGRVAMKPGKPTTFATVPVKNNAGERVSKVIFSLPGNPASALVTFHLFVLPSLHQMSGISPAGLTKVPVFLGHGFPLDKVRPEYHRAIVSVDNTGCLVATSTGGQRSSRVGSLRGANSLLCLPSGKEPLKKGEKVDALLMGQVRTGI
;
A
#
# COMPACT_ATOMS: atom_id res chain seq x y z
N MET A 1 -55.36 -7.47 -21.77
CA MET A 1 -54.56 -6.78 -22.78
C MET A 1 -53.34 -7.66 -23.04
N ALA A 2 -53.20 -8.19 -24.28
CA ALA A 2 -52.00 -8.91 -24.68
C ALA A 2 -50.79 -7.95 -24.52
N GLY A 3 -49.82 -8.33 -23.72
CA GLY A 3 -48.63 -7.52 -23.50
C GLY A 3 -47.87 -7.31 -24.81
N ALA A 4 -47.40 -6.10 -25.06
CA ALA A 4 -46.61 -5.79 -26.22
C ALA A 4 -45.37 -6.73 -26.25
N SER A 5 -45.05 -7.27 -27.43
CA SER A 5 -43.90 -8.11 -27.68
C SER A 5 -42.62 -7.31 -27.38
N LEU A 6 -41.64 -7.95 -26.74
CA LEU A 6 -40.33 -7.34 -26.47
C LEU A 6 -39.45 -7.48 -27.73
N LYS A 7 -38.83 -6.38 -28.14
CA LYS A 7 -37.98 -6.32 -29.33
C LYS A 7 -36.54 -6.79 -29.01
N ALA A 8 -36.06 -7.77 -29.77
CA ALA A 8 -34.70 -8.28 -29.67
C ALA A 8 -33.93 -8.03 -30.96
N ALA A 9 -32.62 -7.82 -30.83
CA ALA A 9 -31.69 -7.75 -31.95
C ALA A 9 -30.48 -8.71 -31.74
N LEU A 10 -30.04 -9.34 -32.82
CA LEU A 10 -28.88 -10.27 -32.84
C LEU A 10 -27.67 -9.64 -33.51
N LEU A 11 -26.54 -9.68 -32.83
CA LEU A 11 -25.25 -9.25 -33.38
C LEU A 11 -24.28 -10.44 -33.45
N ILE A 12 -24.00 -10.89 -34.65
CA ILE A 12 -23.03 -11.96 -34.89
C ILE A 12 -21.66 -11.34 -35.11
N VAL A 13 -20.73 -11.67 -34.22
CA VAL A 13 -19.36 -11.17 -34.24
C VAL A 13 -18.45 -12.26 -34.79
N SER A 14 -18.10 -12.14 -36.06
CA SER A 14 -17.23 -13.11 -36.74
C SER A 14 -16.61 -12.48 -37.98
N THR A 15 -15.31 -12.46 -38.07
CA THR A 15 -14.57 -11.95 -39.25
C THR A 15 -14.80 -12.85 -40.46
N THR A 16 -15.02 -14.16 -40.29
CA THR A 16 -15.32 -15.10 -41.35
C THR A 16 -16.75 -14.87 -41.89
N ALA A 17 -17.73 -14.83 -41.02
CA ALA A 17 -19.12 -14.60 -41.42
C ALA A 17 -19.37 -13.18 -41.94
N ALA A 18 -18.58 -12.19 -41.54
CA ALA A 18 -18.63 -10.84 -42.14
C ALA A 18 -18.13 -10.77 -43.58
N LYS A 19 -17.31 -11.73 -44.00
CA LYS A 19 -16.84 -11.87 -45.43
C LYS A 19 -17.78 -12.74 -46.23
N ASP A 20 -18.30 -13.81 -45.63
CA ASP A 20 -19.21 -14.76 -46.25
C ASP A 20 -20.32 -15.13 -45.27
N PRO A 21 -21.48 -14.46 -45.34
CA PRO A 21 -22.63 -14.73 -44.45
C PRO A 21 -23.16 -16.16 -44.45
N SER A 22 -22.89 -16.94 -45.54
CA SER A 22 -23.32 -18.33 -45.62
C SER A 22 -22.63 -19.25 -44.60
N THR A 23 -21.52 -18.79 -44.02
CA THR A 23 -20.77 -19.55 -42.99
C THR A 23 -21.33 -19.40 -41.58
N ASP A 24 -22.32 -18.53 -41.35
CA ASP A 24 -22.97 -18.38 -40.07
C ASP A 24 -24.08 -19.40 -39.82
N ALA A 25 -23.95 -20.13 -38.72
CA ALA A 25 -24.97 -21.05 -38.22
C ALA A 25 -25.63 -20.56 -36.93
N SER A 26 -25.16 -19.45 -36.33
CA SER A 26 -25.62 -18.95 -35.03
C SER A 26 -26.95 -18.21 -35.15
N GLN A 27 -27.18 -17.49 -36.25
CA GLN A 27 -28.42 -16.76 -36.48
C GLN A 27 -29.66 -17.66 -36.35
N LEU A 28 -29.69 -18.75 -37.11
CA LEU A 28 -30.83 -19.70 -37.08
C LEU A 28 -30.99 -20.33 -35.70
N ALA A 29 -29.90 -20.72 -35.04
CA ALA A 29 -29.94 -21.36 -33.75
C ALA A 29 -30.52 -20.44 -32.66
N LEU A 30 -30.13 -19.13 -32.65
CA LEU A 30 -30.61 -18.17 -31.66
C LEU A 30 -32.01 -17.65 -31.96
N SER A 31 -32.36 -17.46 -33.23
CA SER A 31 -33.72 -17.14 -33.64
C SER A 31 -34.72 -18.25 -33.20
N ASP A 32 -34.35 -19.51 -33.44
CA ASP A 32 -35.12 -20.66 -32.98
C ASP A 32 -35.39 -20.67 -31.45
N VAL A 33 -34.40 -20.26 -30.63
CA VAL A 33 -34.57 -20.17 -29.16
C VAL A 33 -35.58 -19.08 -28.79
N LEU A 34 -35.42 -17.89 -29.39
CA LEU A 34 -36.36 -16.78 -29.14
C LEU A 34 -37.80 -17.13 -29.54
N ASP A 35 -37.98 -17.80 -30.66
CA ASP A 35 -39.32 -18.17 -31.20
C ASP A 35 -39.94 -19.34 -30.42
N LYS A 36 -39.22 -20.45 -30.24
CA LYS A 36 -39.76 -21.69 -29.69
C LYS A 36 -39.77 -21.73 -28.16
N GLU A 37 -38.71 -21.17 -27.53
CA GLU A 37 -38.58 -21.21 -26.07
C GLU A 37 -38.96 -19.88 -25.40
N GLY A 38 -39.07 -18.79 -26.16
CA GLY A 38 -39.38 -17.45 -25.68
C GLY A 38 -40.86 -17.24 -25.32
N GLY A 39 -41.75 -18.24 -25.56
CA GLY A 39 -43.17 -18.18 -25.20
C GLY A 39 -43.94 -17.05 -25.87
N GLY A 40 -43.58 -16.68 -27.10
CA GLY A 40 -44.24 -15.61 -27.87
C GLY A 40 -44.05 -14.19 -27.32
N LYS A 41 -43.08 -14.01 -26.41
CA LYS A 41 -42.77 -12.71 -25.81
C LYS A 41 -41.75 -11.87 -26.61
N TRP A 42 -41.06 -12.45 -27.59
CA TRP A 42 -39.97 -11.85 -28.30
C TRP A 42 -40.29 -11.63 -29.79
N GLU A 43 -39.92 -10.47 -30.29
CA GLU A 43 -39.90 -10.11 -31.72
C GLU A 43 -38.48 -9.80 -32.12
N LEU A 44 -37.89 -10.59 -33.00
CA LEU A 44 -36.59 -10.34 -33.56
C LEU A 44 -36.66 -9.27 -34.65
N VAL A 45 -36.23 -8.04 -34.35
CA VAL A 45 -36.44 -6.88 -35.22
C VAL A 45 -35.24 -6.62 -36.15
N ASP A 46 -34.02 -7.01 -35.78
CA ASP A 46 -32.86 -6.85 -36.64
C ASP A 46 -31.76 -7.91 -36.33
N THR A 47 -30.98 -8.25 -37.37
CA THR A 47 -29.81 -9.12 -37.25
C THR A 47 -28.67 -8.52 -38.09
N LYS A 48 -27.48 -8.38 -37.50
CA LYS A 48 -26.27 -7.89 -38.16
C LYS A 48 -25.09 -8.81 -37.94
N ILE A 49 -24.25 -8.91 -38.93
CA ILE A 49 -22.96 -9.61 -38.86
C ILE A 49 -21.84 -8.57 -38.97
N VAL A 50 -20.94 -8.56 -38.00
CA VAL A 50 -19.78 -7.65 -37.96
C VAL A 50 -18.50 -8.43 -37.75
N SER A 51 -17.37 -7.89 -38.19
CA SER A 51 -16.06 -8.47 -37.87
C SER A 51 -15.65 -8.16 -36.43
N ASP A 52 -14.70 -8.95 -35.88
CA ASP A 52 -14.19 -8.89 -34.48
C ASP A 52 -13.46 -7.59 -34.13
N VAL A 53 -13.76 -6.48 -34.81
CA VAL A 53 -13.18 -5.15 -34.57
C VAL A 53 -14.01 -4.41 -33.52
N VAL A 54 -13.42 -4.03 -32.39
CA VAL A 54 -14.06 -3.37 -31.24
C VAL A 54 -14.98 -2.22 -31.68
N THR A 55 -14.48 -1.30 -32.52
CA THR A 55 -15.24 -0.11 -32.95
C THR A 55 -16.47 -0.47 -33.81
N LYS A 56 -16.46 -1.58 -34.56
CA LYS A 56 -17.61 -2.02 -35.35
C LYS A 56 -18.67 -2.64 -34.44
N ILE A 57 -18.28 -3.45 -33.46
CA ILE A 57 -19.16 -4.03 -32.46
C ILE A 57 -19.85 -2.91 -31.66
N GLN A 58 -19.04 -1.97 -31.14
CA GLN A 58 -19.55 -0.83 -30.35
C GLN A 58 -20.51 0.04 -31.16
N ARG A 59 -20.15 0.38 -32.40
CA ARG A 59 -21.00 1.21 -33.25
C ARG A 59 -22.38 0.58 -33.48
N GLN A 60 -22.43 -0.74 -33.75
CA GLN A 60 -23.71 -1.43 -34.00
C GLN A 60 -24.57 -1.47 -32.72
N ILE A 61 -23.96 -1.76 -31.57
CA ILE A 61 -24.68 -1.78 -30.29
C ILE A 61 -25.22 -0.39 -29.93
N MET A 62 -24.41 0.68 -30.11
CA MET A 62 -24.84 2.06 -29.86
C MET A 62 -26.00 2.48 -30.79
N LEU A 63 -25.94 2.09 -32.07
CA LEU A 63 -27.04 2.36 -33.01
C LEU A 63 -28.38 1.77 -32.52
N TRP A 64 -28.37 0.59 -31.93
CA TRP A 64 -29.56 -0.08 -31.42
C TRP A 64 -30.00 0.35 -30.02
N ALA A 65 -29.05 0.65 -29.13
CA ALA A 65 -29.33 0.96 -27.73
C ALA A 65 -29.59 2.46 -27.45
N ASP A 66 -29.09 3.36 -28.32
CA ASP A 66 -29.12 4.83 -28.09
C ASP A 66 -30.18 5.55 -28.89
N VAL A 67 -30.76 4.92 -29.91
CA VAL A 67 -31.81 5.53 -30.76
C VAL A 67 -33.19 5.26 -30.12
N ALA A 68 -33.81 6.32 -29.59
CA ALA A 68 -35.05 6.24 -28.82
C ALA A 68 -36.27 5.70 -29.61
N ASP A 69 -36.26 5.81 -30.93
CA ASP A 69 -37.41 5.47 -31.76
C ASP A 69 -37.53 3.95 -32.10
N GLU A 70 -36.44 3.19 -32.01
CA GLU A 70 -36.46 1.75 -32.32
C GLU A 70 -36.87 0.88 -31.13
N GLY A 71 -36.66 1.32 -29.91
CA GLY A 71 -37.18 0.69 -28.69
C GLY A 71 -36.70 -0.75 -28.45
N ILE A 72 -35.44 -1.09 -28.80
CA ILE A 72 -34.89 -2.45 -28.65
C ILE A 72 -34.67 -2.74 -27.15
N ASN A 73 -35.31 -3.83 -26.67
CA ASN A 73 -35.28 -4.23 -25.27
C ASN A 73 -34.09 -5.14 -24.94
N LEU A 74 -33.64 -5.95 -25.92
CA LEU A 74 -32.60 -6.94 -25.76
C LEU A 74 -31.64 -6.95 -26.96
N ILE A 75 -30.35 -6.85 -26.71
CA ILE A 75 -29.32 -7.12 -27.70
C ILE A 75 -28.58 -8.39 -27.29
N VAL A 76 -28.56 -9.38 -28.16
CA VAL A 76 -27.79 -10.60 -27.98
C VAL A 76 -26.61 -10.59 -28.94
N THR A 77 -25.39 -10.67 -28.44
CA THR A 77 -24.18 -10.84 -29.26
C THR A 77 -23.69 -12.28 -29.18
N THR A 78 -23.13 -12.81 -30.23
CA THR A 78 -22.49 -14.15 -30.25
C THR A 78 -21.17 -14.10 -31.03
N GLY A 79 -20.15 -14.78 -30.51
CA GLY A 79 -18.80 -14.82 -31.08
C GLY A 79 -17.81 -13.86 -30.40
N GLY A 80 -16.52 -14.12 -30.59
CA GLY A 80 -15.43 -13.31 -30.05
C GLY A 80 -15.34 -13.25 -28.52
N THR A 81 -15.79 -14.30 -27.81
CA THR A 81 -15.77 -14.36 -26.34
C THR A 81 -14.68 -15.27 -25.74
N GLY A 82 -13.83 -15.89 -26.57
CA GLY A 82 -12.74 -16.75 -26.13
C GLY A 82 -11.46 -15.97 -25.74
N PHE A 83 -10.31 -16.66 -25.79
CA PHE A 83 -9.00 -16.12 -25.38
C PHE A 83 -8.09 -15.80 -26.56
N ALA A 84 -8.55 -15.94 -27.81
CA ALA A 84 -7.74 -15.56 -28.95
C ALA A 84 -7.54 -14.02 -29.00
N THR A 85 -6.46 -13.57 -29.61
CA THR A 85 -6.17 -12.12 -29.75
C THR A 85 -7.23 -11.37 -30.56
N SER A 86 -8.01 -12.09 -31.37
CA SER A 86 -9.15 -11.57 -32.11
C SER A 86 -10.46 -11.51 -31.29
N ASP A 87 -10.53 -12.19 -30.13
CA ASP A 87 -11.74 -12.28 -29.33
C ASP A 87 -11.89 -11.05 -28.43
N ASN A 88 -12.52 -10.01 -28.98
CA ASN A 88 -12.64 -8.70 -28.33
C ASN A 88 -14.11 -8.31 -28.00
N THR A 89 -15.06 -9.21 -28.13
CA THR A 89 -16.48 -8.91 -27.84
C THR A 89 -16.72 -8.52 -26.37
N PRO A 90 -16.13 -9.20 -25.36
CA PRO A 90 -16.28 -8.80 -23.95
C PRO A 90 -15.76 -7.38 -23.68
N GLU A 91 -14.61 -7.02 -24.23
CA GLU A 91 -14.00 -5.70 -24.06
C GLU A 91 -14.83 -4.61 -24.76
N ALA A 92 -15.32 -4.90 -25.97
CA ALA A 92 -16.18 -3.99 -26.72
C ALA A 92 -17.48 -3.68 -25.99
N VAL A 93 -18.14 -4.72 -25.44
CA VAL A 93 -19.43 -4.60 -24.77
C VAL A 93 -19.28 -4.01 -23.36
N SER A 94 -18.31 -4.48 -22.56
CA SER A 94 -18.10 -3.98 -21.18
C SER A 94 -17.94 -2.47 -21.13
N ALA A 95 -17.25 -1.87 -22.09
CA ALA A 95 -17.04 -0.42 -22.17
C ALA A 95 -18.34 0.38 -22.45
N LEU A 96 -19.41 -0.27 -22.94
CA LEU A 96 -20.68 0.35 -23.28
C LEU A 96 -21.73 0.25 -22.19
N LEU A 97 -21.54 -0.64 -21.21
CA LEU A 97 -22.55 -0.91 -20.20
C LEU A 97 -22.61 0.18 -19.12
N HIS A 98 -23.80 0.70 -18.86
CA HIS A 98 -24.04 1.60 -17.72
C HIS A 98 -24.23 0.84 -16.40
N LYS A 99 -24.74 -0.41 -16.46
CA LYS A 99 -24.94 -1.31 -15.34
C LYS A 99 -24.56 -2.71 -15.75
N GLN A 100 -23.74 -3.40 -14.95
CA GLN A 100 -23.39 -4.80 -15.17
C GLN A 100 -24.45 -5.74 -14.57
N ALA A 101 -24.65 -6.90 -15.19
CA ALA A 101 -25.58 -7.94 -14.76
C ALA A 101 -24.87 -9.28 -14.47
N PRO A 102 -24.02 -9.38 -13.42
CA PRO A 102 -23.22 -10.56 -13.15
C PRO A 102 -24.07 -11.81 -12.85
N GLY A 103 -25.32 -11.67 -12.41
CA GLY A 103 -26.25 -12.78 -12.23
C GLY A 103 -26.59 -13.47 -13.54
N LEU A 104 -26.76 -12.74 -14.64
CA LEU A 104 -26.99 -13.33 -15.96
C LEU A 104 -25.74 -14.05 -16.46
N VAL A 105 -24.56 -13.46 -16.26
CA VAL A 105 -23.26 -14.09 -16.58
C VAL A 105 -23.08 -15.40 -15.82
N HIS A 106 -23.40 -15.40 -14.52
CA HIS A 106 -23.34 -16.62 -13.70
C HIS A 106 -24.30 -17.70 -14.22
N GLY A 107 -25.55 -17.35 -14.56
CA GLY A 107 -26.53 -18.28 -15.10
C GLY A 107 -26.07 -18.93 -16.40
N MET A 108 -25.49 -18.16 -17.32
CA MET A 108 -24.91 -18.65 -18.57
C MET A 108 -23.75 -19.61 -18.34
N LEU A 109 -22.78 -19.20 -17.49
CA LEU A 109 -21.60 -20.01 -17.20
C LEU A 109 -21.95 -21.31 -16.45
N ALA A 110 -22.88 -21.27 -15.48
CA ALA A 110 -23.31 -22.45 -14.74
C ALA A 110 -23.92 -23.48 -15.67
N ALA A 111 -24.85 -23.07 -16.56
CA ALA A 111 -25.46 -23.95 -17.53
C ALA A 111 -24.42 -24.57 -18.50
N SER A 112 -23.44 -23.79 -18.93
CA SER A 112 -22.40 -24.30 -19.82
C SER A 112 -21.42 -25.24 -19.12
N LEU A 113 -21.11 -24.99 -17.84
CA LEU A 113 -20.22 -25.82 -17.05
C LEU A 113 -20.80 -27.18 -16.72
N ASP A 114 -22.14 -27.27 -16.63
CA ASP A 114 -22.86 -28.55 -16.48
C ASP A 114 -22.73 -29.43 -17.75
N VAL A 115 -22.49 -28.80 -18.92
CA VAL A 115 -22.30 -29.48 -20.21
C VAL A 115 -20.84 -29.83 -20.47
N THR A 116 -19.93 -28.88 -20.22
CA THR A 116 -18.51 -29.06 -20.49
C THR A 116 -17.61 -28.17 -19.63
N PRO A 117 -16.49 -28.70 -19.08
CA PRO A 117 -15.50 -27.89 -18.38
C PRO A 117 -14.84 -26.82 -19.26
N PHE A 118 -14.83 -26.97 -20.59
CA PHE A 118 -14.29 -25.98 -21.53
C PHE A 118 -15.09 -24.67 -21.56
N ALA A 119 -16.29 -24.63 -20.96
CA ALA A 119 -17.02 -23.39 -20.76
C ALA A 119 -16.23 -22.34 -19.96
N MET A 120 -15.24 -22.74 -19.16
CA MET A 120 -14.29 -21.85 -18.49
C MET A 120 -13.47 -21.00 -19.48
N MET A 121 -13.38 -21.39 -20.73
CA MET A 121 -12.67 -20.64 -21.77
C MET A 121 -13.53 -19.55 -22.43
N SER A 122 -14.76 -19.34 -21.95
CA SER A 122 -15.64 -18.25 -22.40
C SER A 122 -15.65 -17.12 -21.40
N ARG A 123 -15.68 -15.89 -21.90
CA ARG A 123 -15.69 -14.64 -21.09
C ARG A 123 -16.98 -13.84 -21.37
N PRO A 124 -18.17 -14.37 -21.01
CA PRO A 124 -19.42 -13.69 -21.30
C PRO A 124 -19.56 -12.42 -20.46
N VAL A 125 -20.24 -11.42 -21.03
CA VAL A 125 -20.58 -10.15 -20.39
C VAL A 125 -22.09 -9.93 -20.53
N ALA A 126 -22.73 -9.38 -19.49
CA ALA A 126 -24.13 -8.99 -19.55
C ALA A 126 -24.34 -7.69 -18.74
N GLY A 127 -25.30 -6.87 -19.19
CA GLY A 127 -25.62 -5.63 -18.50
C GLY A 127 -26.68 -4.80 -19.21
N VAL A 128 -26.80 -3.54 -18.79
CA VAL A 128 -27.79 -2.61 -19.29
C VAL A 128 -27.10 -1.36 -19.84
N ARG A 129 -27.51 -0.94 -21.07
CA ARG A 129 -27.21 0.37 -21.63
C ARG A 129 -28.53 1.10 -21.87
N ASN A 130 -28.70 2.27 -21.27
CA ASN A 130 -29.98 3.01 -21.26
C ASN A 130 -31.14 2.11 -20.78
N SER A 131 -32.07 1.78 -21.67
CA SER A 131 -33.20 0.87 -21.41
C SER A 131 -33.05 -0.53 -22.02
N THR A 132 -31.89 -0.84 -22.63
CA THR A 132 -31.63 -2.07 -23.36
C THR A 132 -30.74 -3.03 -22.55
N VAL A 133 -31.17 -4.28 -22.42
CA VAL A 133 -30.36 -5.37 -21.86
C VAL A 133 -29.43 -5.90 -22.95
N ILE A 134 -28.14 -6.10 -22.65
CA ILE A 134 -27.14 -6.63 -23.57
C ILE A 134 -26.52 -7.88 -22.97
N VAL A 135 -26.44 -8.97 -23.74
CA VAL A 135 -25.80 -10.23 -23.33
C VAL A 135 -24.85 -10.73 -24.40
N THR A 136 -23.69 -11.28 -23.99
CA THR A 136 -22.72 -11.87 -24.91
C THR A 136 -22.68 -13.38 -24.75
N LEU A 137 -22.75 -14.10 -25.87
CA LEU A 137 -22.82 -15.55 -25.91
C LEU A 137 -21.56 -16.14 -26.57
N PRO A 138 -21.22 -17.42 -26.31
CA PRO A 138 -20.13 -18.10 -27.00
C PRO A 138 -20.28 -18.12 -28.53
N GLY A 139 -19.16 -18.22 -29.25
CA GLY A 139 -19.16 -18.25 -30.71
C GLY A 139 -19.64 -19.59 -31.31
N SER A 140 -19.69 -20.69 -30.54
CA SER A 140 -20.24 -21.95 -31.03
C SER A 140 -21.76 -21.91 -31.04
N PRO A 141 -22.44 -22.25 -32.13
CA PRO A 141 -23.91 -22.21 -32.23
C PRO A 141 -24.61 -23.01 -31.13
N LYS A 142 -24.08 -24.17 -30.78
CA LYS A 142 -24.59 -25.00 -29.69
C LYS A 142 -24.45 -24.31 -28.33
N GLY A 143 -23.27 -23.81 -28.00
CA GLY A 143 -23.02 -23.10 -26.73
C GLY A 143 -23.84 -21.82 -26.62
N ALA A 144 -23.95 -21.05 -27.72
CA ALA A 144 -24.80 -19.86 -27.78
C ALA A 144 -26.28 -20.17 -27.48
N LYS A 145 -26.80 -21.23 -28.09
CA LYS A 145 -28.15 -21.72 -27.85
C LYS A 145 -28.38 -22.10 -26.39
N GLU A 146 -27.49 -22.91 -25.81
CA GLU A 146 -27.59 -23.37 -24.42
C GLU A 146 -27.54 -22.20 -23.44
N ASN A 147 -26.62 -21.22 -23.65
CA ASN A 147 -26.51 -20.04 -22.82
C ASN A 147 -27.73 -19.13 -22.90
N LEU A 148 -28.30 -18.90 -24.09
CA LEU A 148 -29.48 -18.08 -24.23
C LEU A 148 -30.68 -18.76 -23.56
N ALA A 149 -30.88 -20.06 -23.80
CA ALA A 149 -31.97 -20.82 -23.19
C ALA A 149 -31.94 -20.80 -21.65
N ALA A 150 -30.73 -20.85 -21.06
CA ALA A 150 -30.54 -20.83 -19.62
C ALA A 150 -31.04 -19.54 -18.95
N ILE A 151 -30.93 -18.39 -19.62
CA ILE A 151 -31.34 -17.09 -19.08
C ILE A 151 -32.63 -16.54 -19.66
N LEU A 152 -33.14 -17.12 -20.75
CA LEU A 152 -34.25 -16.60 -21.53
C LEU A 152 -35.51 -16.29 -20.70
N LYS A 153 -35.81 -17.14 -19.75
CA LYS A 153 -36.99 -16.98 -18.87
C LYS A 153 -36.91 -15.76 -17.95
N MET A 154 -35.67 -15.29 -17.64
CA MET A 154 -35.45 -14.13 -16.79
C MET A 154 -35.38 -12.82 -17.58
N LEU A 155 -35.02 -12.88 -18.88
CA LEU A 155 -34.79 -11.70 -19.71
C LEU A 155 -36.02 -10.77 -19.84
N PRO A 156 -37.31 -11.25 -19.96
CA PRO A 156 -38.44 -10.35 -20.01
C PRO A 156 -38.55 -9.45 -18.76
N HIS A 157 -38.29 -10.02 -17.59
CA HIS A 157 -38.30 -9.27 -16.33
C HIS A 157 -37.13 -8.25 -16.28
N ALA A 158 -35.94 -8.66 -16.70
CA ALA A 158 -34.78 -7.80 -16.76
C ALA A 158 -34.99 -6.60 -17.73
N CYS A 159 -35.60 -6.84 -18.90
CA CYS A 159 -35.90 -5.81 -19.88
C CYS A 159 -36.97 -4.82 -19.35
N GLN A 160 -37.99 -5.29 -18.63
CA GLN A 160 -39.02 -4.44 -18.01
C GLN A 160 -38.41 -3.53 -16.94
N GLN A 161 -37.51 -4.05 -16.14
CA GLN A 161 -36.76 -3.25 -15.16
C GLN A 161 -35.82 -2.22 -15.83
N ALA A 162 -35.13 -2.64 -16.88
CA ALA A 162 -34.25 -1.74 -17.65
C ALA A 162 -35.05 -0.59 -18.31
N ALA A 163 -36.27 -0.86 -18.75
CA ALA A 163 -37.18 0.15 -19.31
C ALA A 163 -37.83 1.08 -18.25
N GLY A 164 -37.45 0.96 -16.99
CA GLY A 164 -37.88 1.88 -15.94
C GLY A 164 -39.19 1.52 -15.24
N MET A 165 -39.70 0.32 -15.39
CA MET A 165 -40.85 -0.12 -14.63
C MET A 165 -40.51 -0.22 -13.13
N ASP A 166 -41.41 0.27 -12.27
CA ASP A 166 -41.23 0.27 -10.83
C ASP A 166 -41.03 -1.14 -10.27
N SER A 167 -39.85 -1.36 -9.67
CA SER A 167 -39.48 -2.64 -9.05
C SER A 167 -40.49 -3.13 -8.02
N ARG A 168 -41.14 -2.23 -7.24
CA ARG A 168 -42.17 -2.59 -6.25
C ARG A 168 -43.41 -3.17 -6.91
N THR A 169 -43.76 -2.66 -8.07
CA THR A 169 -44.92 -3.15 -8.86
C THR A 169 -44.61 -4.51 -9.48
N LEU A 170 -43.39 -4.69 -10.03
CA LEU A 170 -42.93 -5.93 -10.62
C LEU A 170 -42.76 -7.07 -9.60
N HIS A 171 -42.37 -6.75 -8.37
CA HIS A 171 -42.21 -7.74 -7.29
C HIS A 171 -43.42 -7.94 -6.39
N LYS A 172 -44.58 -7.31 -6.74
CA LYS A 172 -45.82 -7.44 -5.98
C LYS A 172 -46.36 -8.86 -6.10
N GLY A 173 -46.19 -9.66 -5.03
CA GLY A 173 -46.60 -11.08 -4.97
C GLY A 173 -45.45 -12.05 -4.66
N GLY A 174 -44.22 -11.53 -4.50
CA GLY A 174 -43.05 -12.28 -4.05
C GLY A 174 -42.41 -13.18 -5.12
N VAL A 175 -41.31 -13.84 -4.77
CA VAL A 175 -40.49 -14.67 -5.67
C VAL A 175 -41.26 -15.81 -6.31
N LYS A 176 -42.16 -16.47 -5.57
CA LYS A 176 -42.99 -17.59 -6.09
C LYS A 176 -43.87 -17.17 -7.26
N LYS A 177 -44.40 -15.95 -7.23
CA LYS A 177 -45.24 -15.44 -8.32
C LYS A 177 -44.36 -15.12 -9.55
N LEU A 178 -43.22 -14.57 -9.37
CA LEU A 178 -42.24 -14.31 -10.45
C LEU A 178 -41.78 -15.61 -11.12
N GLU A 179 -41.48 -16.64 -10.33
CA GLU A 179 -41.10 -17.97 -10.82
C GLU A 179 -42.23 -18.59 -11.64
N ALA A 180 -43.49 -18.45 -11.17
CA ALA A 180 -44.67 -18.94 -11.91
C ALA A 180 -44.89 -18.16 -13.22
N GLU A 181 -44.77 -16.84 -13.23
CA GLU A 181 -44.88 -15.98 -14.43
C GLU A 181 -43.74 -16.23 -15.43
N ALA A 182 -42.54 -16.60 -14.95
CA ALA A 182 -41.42 -17.02 -15.77
C ALA A 182 -41.54 -18.47 -16.26
N GLY A 183 -42.56 -19.22 -15.84
CA GLY A 183 -42.72 -20.61 -16.20
C GLY A 183 -41.68 -21.55 -15.63
N ILE A 184 -41.14 -21.21 -14.45
CA ILE A 184 -40.16 -22.02 -13.73
C ILE A 184 -40.96 -22.94 -12.80
N ALA A 185 -40.87 -24.27 -13.04
CA ALA A 185 -41.48 -25.25 -12.15
C ALA A 185 -40.81 -25.15 -10.77
N SER A 186 -41.63 -24.98 -9.71
CA SER A 186 -41.13 -25.01 -8.34
C SER A 186 -40.45 -26.36 -8.09
N HIS A 187 -39.14 -26.40 -7.93
CA HIS A 187 -38.47 -27.60 -7.47
C HIS A 187 -38.92 -27.86 -6.03
N SER A 188 -39.84 -28.81 -5.86
CA SER A 188 -40.17 -29.36 -4.56
C SER A 188 -38.88 -29.91 -3.94
N LYS A 189 -38.46 -29.29 -2.86
CA LYS A 189 -37.39 -29.82 -2.01
C LYS A 189 -37.78 -31.26 -1.65
N ARG A 190 -36.93 -32.22 -2.00
CA ARG A 190 -36.99 -33.55 -1.39
C ARG A 190 -36.99 -33.37 0.12
N GLY A 191 -38.15 -33.72 0.70
CA GLY A 191 -38.40 -33.49 2.11
C GLY A 191 -37.50 -34.37 2.98
N HIS A 192 -36.91 -33.75 3.95
CA HIS A 192 -36.63 -34.40 5.22
C HIS A 192 -37.84 -34.09 6.10
N SER A 193 -38.66 -35.12 6.33
CA SER A 193 -39.75 -35.13 7.26
C SER A 193 -39.24 -34.91 8.68
N HIS A 194 -39.55 -33.77 9.27
CA HIS A 194 -39.56 -33.63 10.72
C HIS A 194 -41.01 -33.69 11.18
N THR A 195 -41.36 -34.83 11.73
CA THR A 195 -42.55 -34.99 12.57
C THR A 195 -42.39 -34.13 13.81
N THR A 196 -43.34 -33.25 13.99
CA THR A 196 -43.61 -32.55 15.24
C THR A 196 -44.08 -33.56 16.31
N HIS A 197 -43.32 -33.63 17.41
CA HIS A 197 -43.89 -34.05 18.71
C HIS A 197 -43.46 -33.04 19.77
N ASP A 198 -44.50 -32.43 20.31
CA ASP A 198 -44.51 -31.65 21.51
C ASP A 198 -44.39 -32.61 22.70
N HIS A 199 -43.60 -32.28 23.70
CA HIS A 199 -43.76 -32.50 25.14
C HIS A 199 -42.46 -32.31 25.90
N GLY A 200 -42.43 -31.48 26.74
CA GLY A 200 -42.24 -31.13 28.12
C GLY A 200 -41.21 -31.96 28.95
N HIS A 201 -40.40 -31.12 29.66
CA HIS A 201 -39.80 -31.34 30.98
C HIS A 201 -38.67 -32.33 31.23
N SER A 202 -37.68 -31.79 31.88
CA SER A 202 -36.99 -32.23 33.11
C SER A 202 -35.62 -32.93 33.00
N HIS A 203 -34.65 -32.22 33.60
CA HIS A 203 -33.46 -32.64 34.42
C HIS A 203 -32.74 -33.97 34.17
N GLY A 204 -31.42 -33.88 34.14
CA GLY A 204 -30.57 -35.00 34.54
C GLY A 204 -29.12 -34.95 34.09
N HIS A 205 -28.23 -34.90 35.05
CA HIS A 205 -26.77 -35.02 34.94
C HIS A 205 -26.30 -36.35 34.32
N GLY A 206 -25.12 -36.34 33.74
CA GLY A 206 -24.40 -37.58 33.52
C GLY A 206 -23.13 -37.46 32.66
N HIS A 207 -21.98 -37.71 33.30
CA HIS A 207 -20.66 -37.90 32.71
C HIS A 207 -20.58 -39.10 31.79
N GLY A 208 -19.64 -39.07 30.84
CA GLY A 208 -19.18 -40.32 30.20
C GLY A 208 -18.19 -40.09 29.05
N HIS A 209 -16.95 -40.45 29.31
CA HIS A 209 -15.88 -40.64 28.31
C HIS A 209 -16.19 -41.78 27.38
N SER A 210 -15.75 -41.73 26.12
CA SER A 210 -14.96 -42.82 25.58
C SER A 210 -14.46 -42.58 24.15
N HIS A 211 -13.32 -43.16 23.87
CA HIS A 211 -12.55 -43.17 22.64
C HIS A 211 -13.21 -44.04 21.55
N GLY A 212 -12.91 -43.72 20.30
CA GLY A 212 -13.16 -44.62 19.17
C GLY A 212 -12.38 -44.20 17.94
N HIS A 213 -11.32 -44.95 17.64
CA HIS A 213 -10.66 -44.92 16.33
C HIS A 213 -11.55 -45.56 15.29
N ASP A 214 -11.59 -45.06 14.09
CA ASP A 214 -11.73 -45.93 12.94
C ASP A 214 -11.08 -45.39 11.66
N HIS A 215 -10.42 -46.28 10.94
CA HIS A 215 -9.73 -46.07 9.69
C HIS A 215 -10.71 -46.29 8.51
N GLY A 216 -10.75 -45.36 7.57
CA GLY A 216 -11.46 -45.56 6.32
C GLY A 216 -10.64 -45.06 5.13
N HIS A 217 -10.06 -46.00 4.37
CA HIS A 217 -9.45 -45.73 3.07
C HIS A 217 -10.53 -45.46 2.04
N GLY A 218 -10.44 -44.26 1.39
CA GLY A 218 -11.27 -43.94 0.25
C GLY A 218 -10.42 -43.32 -0.86
N HIS A 219 -10.28 -44.03 -1.97
CA HIS A 219 -9.67 -43.52 -3.19
C HIS A 219 -10.50 -42.41 -3.77
N GLY A 220 -9.96 -41.20 -3.86
CA GLY A 220 -10.60 -40.03 -4.46
C GLY A 220 -9.77 -39.50 -5.61
N HIS A 221 -10.38 -39.43 -6.75
CA HIS A 221 -9.89 -38.88 -8.00
C HIS A 221 -9.37 -37.45 -7.85
N GLY A 222 -8.28 -37.12 -8.56
CA GLY A 222 -7.59 -35.86 -8.52
C GLY A 222 -8.46 -34.66 -8.85
N GLY A 223 -8.78 -33.88 -7.81
CA GLY A 223 -9.39 -32.57 -7.94
C GLY A 223 -8.35 -31.52 -8.24
N LEU A 224 -8.61 -30.69 -9.24
CA LEU A 224 -7.82 -29.51 -9.58
C LEU A 224 -7.55 -28.64 -8.34
N VAL A 225 -6.29 -28.45 -8.02
CA VAL A 225 -5.83 -27.60 -6.93
C VAL A 225 -6.16 -26.14 -7.29
N ARG A 226 -7.11 -25.52 -6.60
CA ARG A 226 -7.35 -24.09 -6.66
C ARG A 226 -6.06 -23.37 -6.19
N HIS A 227 -5.56 -22.45 -7.00
CA HIS A 227 -4.32 -21.70 -6.72
C HIS A 227 -4.41 -20.69 -5.58
N THR A 228 -5.54 -20.57 -4.92
CA THR A 228 -5.70 -19.83 -3.67
C THR A 228 -6.20 -20.80 -2.61
N SER A 229 -5.43 -21.01 -1.55
CA SER A 229 -5.96 -21.59 -0.32
C SER A 229 -6.98 -20.60 0.24
N LEU A 230 -8.25 -20.82 -0.07
CA LEU A 230 -9.31 -20.15 0.66
C LEU A 230 -9.12 -20.53 2.12
N ASN A 231 -9.12 -19.53 2.99
CA ASN A 231 -9.17 -19.75 4.42
C ASN A 231 -10.43 -20.59 4.67
N THR A 232 -10.27 -21.86 5.05
CA THR A 232 -11.36 -22.84 5.08
C THR A 232 -12.42 -22.53 6.13
N ASN A 233 -12.17 -21.56 7.03
CA ASN A 233 -13.12 -21.03 8.01
C ASN A 233 -12.92 -19.52 8.19
N PRO A 234 -13.53 -18.66 7.35
CA PRO A 234 -13.53 -17.23 7.57
C PRO A 234 -14.28 -16.90 8.85
N ILE A 235 -13.64 -16.14 9.74
CA ILE A 235 -14.19 -15.73 11.03
C ILE A 235 -15.15 -14.55 10.84
N SER A 236 -14.98 -13.75 9.77
CA SER A 236 -15.82 -12.58 9.48
C SER A 236 -17.26 -12.95 9.14
N ASN A 237 -18.18 -12.04 9.48
CA ASN A 237 -19.60 -12.19 9.11
C ASN A 237 -19.75 -12.39 7.60
N ASP A 238 -20.73 -13.21 7.20
CA ASP A 238 -21.05 -13.40 5.79
C ASP A 238 -21.93 -12.22 5.31
N PRO A 239 -21.47 -11.42 4.34
CA PRO A 239 -22.23 -10.29 3.82
C PRO A 239 -23.55 -10.69 3.15
N SER A 240 -23.66 -11.93 2.67
CA SER A 240 -24.89 -12.46 2.05
C SER A 240 -26.01 -12.74 3.07
N LEU A 241 -25.66 -12.84 4.37
CA LEU A 241 -26.63 -13.03 5.44
C LEU A 241 -27.28 -11.71 5.81
N GLY A 242 -28.61 -11.68 5.86
CA GLY A 242 -29.36 -10.50 6.28
C GLY A 242 -29.00 -10.06 7.72
N PRO A 243 -29.33 -8.79 8.10
CA PRO A 243 -28.94 -8.20 9.38
C PRO A 243 -29.31 -9.03 10.62
N SER A 244 -30.41 -9.75 10.57
CA SER A 244 -30.90 -10.61 11.66
C SER A 244 -30.06 -11.86 11.91
N ARG A 245 -29.22 -12.28 10.96
CA ARG A 245 -28.40 -13.49 11.03
C ARG A 245 -26.91 -13.18 11.26
N ARG A 246 -26.54 -11.91 11.35
CA ARG A 246 -25.15 -11.49 11.64
C ARG A 246 -24.90 -11.55 13.13
N SER A 247 -23.68 -11.94 13.51
CA SER A 247 -23.27 -11.90 14.92
C SER A 247 -23.29 -10.47 15.43
N ARG A 248 -23.92 -10.23 16.59
CA ARG A 248 -23.95 -8.93 17.26
C ARG A 248 -22.64 -8.63 18.00
N GLU A 249 -21.83 -9.67 18.20
CA GLU A 249 -20.50 -9.54 18.78
C GLU A 249 -19.43 -9.81 17.73
N SER A 250 -18.32 -9.07 17.84
CA SER A 250 -17.18 -9.28 16.92
C SER A 250 -16.55 -10.64 17.20
N PRO A 251 -16.33 -11.46 16.18
CA PRO A 251 -15.66 -12.75 16.33
C PRO A 251 -14.18 -12.64 16.67
N TYR A 252 -13.60 -11.43 16.56
CA TYR A 252 -12.19 -11.19 16.86
C TYR A 252 -12.03 -10.88 18.35
N PRO A 253 -11.08 -11.52 19.06
CA PRO A 253 -10.80 -11.23 20.47
C PRO A 253 -10.30 -9.79 20.63
N MET A 254 -10.52 -9.23 21.81
CA MET A 254 -9.98 -7.92 22.17
C MET A 254 -8.53 -8.12 22.64
N LEU A 255 -7.56 -7.63 21.88
CA LEU A 255 -6.14 -7.69 22.25
C LEU A 255 -5.73 -6.47 23.09
N SER A 256 -4.68 -6.61 23.89
CA SER A 256 -3.96 -5.45 24.44
C SER A 256 -3.21 -4.73 23.31
N VAL A 257 -2.73 -3.52 23.58
CA VAL A 257 -1.89 -2.79 22.59
C VAL A 257 -0.57 -3.53 22.37
N ASP A 258 0.01 -4.08 23.43
CA ASP A 258 1.28 -4.82 23.35
C ASP A 258 1.12 -6.12 22.54
N ASP A 259 0.05 -6.90 22.77
CA ASP A 259 -0.25 -8.09 21.95
C ASP A 259 -0.48 -7.74 20.48
N ALA A 260 -1.13 -6.60 20.20
CA ALA A 260 -1.34 -6.13 18.84
C ALA A 260 -0.01 -5.73 18.16
N LEU A 261 0.88 -5.04 18.89
CA LEU A 261 2.23 -4.70 18.40
C LEU A 261 3.07 -5.96 18.17
N GLN A 262 2.99 -6.95 19.04
CA GLN A 262 3.67 -8.23 18.86
C GLN A 262 3.20 -8.93 17.59
N LYS A 263 1.89 -8.95 17.30
CA LYS A 263 1.36 -9.52 16.05
C LYS A 263 1.81 -8.72 14.82
N ILE A 264 1.87 -7.40 14.91
CA ILE A 264 2.41 -6.57 13.83
C ILE A 264 3.87 -6.95 13.56
N GLN A 265 4.68 -7.07 14.60
CA GLN A 265 6.08 -7.48 14.47
C GLN A 265 6.23 -8.88 13.85
N GLU A 266 5.38 -9.83 14.24
CA GLU A 266 5.40 -11.22 13.77
C GLU A 266 5.02 -11.35 12.29
N TYR A 267 3.98 -10.61 11.85
CA TYR A 267 3.37 -10.81 10.52
C TYR A 267 3.70 -9.70 9.51
N THR A 268 4.38 -8.64 9.90
CA THR A 268 4.91 -7.65 8.95
C THR A 268 6.05 -8.27 8.15
N PRO A 269 6.04 -8.15 6.81
CA PRO A 269 7.11 -8.68 5.97
C PRO A 269 8.49 -8.14 6.36
N ALA A 270 9.51 -8.98 6.18
CA ALA A 270 10.89 -8.58 6.34
C ALA A 270 11.27 -7.46 5.34
N PRO A 271 12.23 -6.58 5.68
CA PRO A 271 12.68 -5.53 4.80
C PRO A 271 13.36 -6.10 3.55
N GLU A 272 13.10 -5.47 2.40
CA GLU A 272 13.67 -5.84 1.11
C GLU A 272 15.00 -5.14 0.88
N LEU A 273 16.01 -5.91 0.42
CA LEU A 273 17.36 -5.40 0.12
C LEU A 273 17.42 -4.80 -1.28
N ILE A 274 18.04 -3.62 -1.38
CA ILE A 274 18.35 -2.99 -2.66
C ILE A 274 19.75 -2.40 -2.64
N THR A 275 20.38 -2.28 -3.82
CA THR A 275 21.60 -1.50 -4.01
C THR A 275 21.22 -0.05 -4.30
N SER A 276 21.83 0.88 -3.59
CA SER A 276 21.57 2.32 -3.69
C SER A 276 22.86 3.08 -3.96
N LYS A 277 22.79 4.09 -4.81
CA LYS A 277 23.92 5.02 -5.03
C LYS A 277 24.10 5.92 -3.82
N VAL A 278 25.34 6.31 -3.56
CA VAL A 278 25.68 7.30 -2.53
C VAL A 278 25.34 8.70 -3.08
N ASP A 279 24.09 9.10 -2.90
CA ASP A 279 23.59 10.42 -3.27
C ASP A 279 22.45 10.86 -2.33
N LYS A 280 21.83 11.99 -2.62
CA LYS A 280 20.71 12.54 -1.82
C LYS A 280 19.53 11.58 -1.59
N SER A 281 19.38 10.56 -2.44
CA SER A 281 18.27 9.59 -2.32
C SER A 281 18.46 8.59 -1.17
N LEU A 282 19.68 8.52 -0.60
CA LEU A 282 19.96 7.71 0.58
C LEU A 282 19.33 8.26 1.87
N THR A 283 19.02 9.56 1.91
CA THR A 283 18.46 10.18 3.12
C THR A 283 17.21 9.45 3.59
N GLY A 284 17.22 9.04 4.85
CA GLY A 284 16.13 8.29 5.49
C GLY A 284 16.07 6.81 5.11
N ARG A 285 17.10 6.24 4.47
CA ARG A 285 17.27 4.78 4.29
C ARG A 285 18.16 4.21 5.39
N VAL A 286 17.99 2.93 5.68
CA VAL A 286 18.81 2.21 6.65
C VAL A 286 19.80 1.32 5.89
N LEU A 287 21.04 1.32 6.32
CA LEU A 287 22.10 0.49 5.76
C LEU A 287 21.86 -0.99 6.09
N ALA A 288 22.00 -1.85 5.09
CA ALA A 288 21.82 -3.28 5.22
C ALA A 288 23.15 -4.07 5.33
N GLU A 289 24.26 -3.36 5.25
CA GLU A 289 25.62 -3.89 5.40
C GLU A 289 26.51 -2.85 6.11
N ASP A 290 27.64 -3.30 6.66
CA ASP A 290 28.69 -2.42 7.14
C ASP A 290 29.37 -1.75 5.96
N VAL A 291 29.63 -0.46 6.07
CA VAL A 291 30.32 0.33 5.05
C VAL A 291 31.78 0.49 5.47
N SER A 292 32.70 -0.07 4.68
CA SER A 292 34.13 0.06 4.91
C SER A 292 34.75 1.08 3.96
N ALA A 293 35.71 1.84 4.47
CA ALA A 293 36.49 2.80 3.70
C ALA A 293 37.25 2.10 2.57
N ARG A 294 37.11 2.60 1.34
CA ARG A 294 37.85 2.11 0.18
C ARG A 294 39.23 2.79 0.06
N GLU A 295 39.33 3.97 0.59
CA GLU A 295 40.52 4.83 0.49
C GLU A 295 40.90 5.37 1.87
N ASN A 296 42.17 5.71 2.05
CA ASN A 296 42.62 6.40 3.23
C ASN A 296 42.17 7.88 3.19
N VAL A 297 41.87 8.45 4.33
CA VAL A 297 41.58 9.89 4.47
C VAL A 297 42.56 10.49 5.46
N PRO A 298 43.43 11.41 5.03
CA PRO A 298 43.74 11.74 3.65
C PRO A 298 44.45 10.61 2.90
N GLY A 299 44.41 10.62 1.55
CA GLY A 299 45.08 9.64 0.69
C GLY A 299 46.58 9.86 0.52
N PHE A 300 47.11 11.02 0.98
CA PHE A 300 48.51 11.42 0.91
C PHE A 300 48.86 12.22 2.15
N ARG A 301 50.18 12.35 2.42
CA ARG A 301 50.70 13.25 3.47
C ARG A 301 50.39 14.69 3.08
N ALA A 302 49.69 15.45 3.93
CA ALA A 302 49.26 16.81 3.64
C ALA A 302 49.70 17.78 4.73
N SER A 303 49.96 19.04 4.36
CA SER A 303 50.21 20.10 5.33
C SER A 303 48.90 20.48 6.05
N ILE A 304 48.97 20.72 7.36
CA ILE A 304 47.85 21.27 8.16
C ILE A 304 47.96 22.80 8.34
N VAL A 305 49.02 23.41 7.86
CA VAL A 305 49.29 24.85 7.93
C VAL A 305 49.80 25.40 6.60
N ASP A 306 49.70 26.69 6.43
CA ASP A 306 50.43 27.40 5.38
C ASP A 306 51.86 27.66 5.83
N GLY A 307 52.83 27.42 4.95
CA GLY A 307 54.21 27.58 5.32
C GLY A 307 55.20 26.94 4.35
N TYR A 308 56.24 26.28 4.90
CA TYR A 308 57.34 25.70 4.12
C TYR A 308 57.60 24.27 4.54
N ALA A 309 57.48 23.36 3.59
CA ALA A 309 57.92 21.98 3.76
C ALA A 309 59.45 21.92 3.83
N VAL A 310 59.98 21.16 4.77
CA VAL A 310 61.40 21.07 5.10
C VAL A 310 61.81 19.62 5.32
N VAL A 311 63.13 19.37 5.15
CA VAL A 311 63.79 18.17 5.65
C VAL A 311 64.38 18.48 6.99
N VAL A 312 63.89 17.90 8.08
CA VAL A 312 64.37 18.17 9.44
C VAL A 312 65.78 17.58 9.64
N PRO A 313 66.82 18.38 9.98
CA PRO A 313 68.13 17.83 10.31
C PRO A 313 68.08 16.97 11.58
N LYS A 314 69.02 16.05 11.75
CA LYS A 314 69.10 15.12 12.90
C LYS A 314 69.17 15.82 14.26
N ASP A 315 69.71 17.06 14.32
CA ASP A 315 69.75 17.86 15.54
C ASP A 315 68.48 18.71 15.80
N GLY A 316 67.54 18.68 14.90
CA GLY A 316 66.22 19.40 14.98
C GLY A 316 66.39 20.94 14.87
N LYS A 317 67.49 21.45 14.38
CA LYS A 317 67.76 22.89 14.26
C LYS A 317 67.58 23.38 12.84
N LEU A 318 66.56 24.18 12.62
CA LEU A 318 66.26 24.87 11.36
C LEU A 318 66.50 26.40 11.61
N ASN A 319 67.78 26.80 11.61
CA ASN A 319 68.09 28.20 11.77
C ASN A 319 69.00 28.63 10.63
N GLY A 320 68.50 29.47 9.72
CA GLY A 320 69.21 29.89 8.54
C GLY A 320 68.36 30.52 7.47
N VAL A 321 69.03 30.86 6.34
CA VAL A 321 68.34 31.31 5.13
C VAL A 321 68.30 30.11 4.14
N PHE A 322 67.16 29.76 3.66
CA PHE A 322 66.87 28.59 2.81
C PHE A 322 66.35 29.02 1.48
N PRO A 323 66.77 28.40 0.34
CA PRO A 323 66.20 28.62 -0.97
C PRO A 323 64.87 27.93 -1.09
N VAL A 324 63.82 28.60 -1.64
CA VAL A 324 62.54 28.06 -2.02
C VAL A 324 62.67 27.41 -3.41
N VAL A 325 62.66 26.08 -3.47
CA VAL A 325 62.94 25.33 -4.70
C VAL A 325 61.67 24.89 -5.46
N SER A 326 60.50 24.91 -4.80
CA SER A 326 59.24 24.58 -5.41
C SER A 326 58.05 25.11 -4.59
N VAL A 327 56.85 25.07 -5.18
CA VAL A 327 55.62 25.46 -4.52
C VAL A 327 54.61 24.28 -4.66
N SER A 328 54.05 23.84 -3.53
CA SER A 328 52.99 22.82 -3.51
C SER A 328 51.66 23.44 -3.16
N HIS A 329 50.68 23.28 -4.04
CA HIS A 329 49.32 23.75 -3.84
C HIS A 329 48.35 22.58 -3.61
N ALA A 330 47.23 22.85 -2.94
CA ALA A 330 46.13 21.91 -2.78
C ALA A 330 45.31 21.79 -4.07
N ALA A 331 45.97 21.38 -5.16
CA ALA A 331 45.33 21.13 -6.47
C ALA A 331 45.98 19.91 -7.13
N PRO A 332 45.26 19.15 -7.97
CA PRO A 332 45.90 18.12 -8.77
C PRO A 332 46.92 18.77 -9.70
N GLY A 333 48.21 18.53 -9.46
CA GLY A 333 49.27 18.98 -10.33
C GLY A 333 49.25 18.22 -11.64
N GLU A 334 49.53 18.91 -12.78
CA GLU A 334 50.05 18.23 -13.95
C GLU A 334 51.36 17.57 -13.55
N SER A 335 51.61 16.34 -14.00
CA SER A 335 52.72 15.49 -13.60
C SER A 335 54.08 16.02 -14.13
N GLU A 336 54.49 17.20 -13.65
CA GLU A 336 55.90 17.53 -13.61
C GLU A 336 56.51 16.67 -12.48
N GLU A 337 57.65 16.02 -12.76
CA GLU A 337 58.41 15.26 -11.77
C GLU A 337 58.66 16.17 -10.54
N VAL A 338 57.87 15.95 -9.47
CA VAL A 338 58.03 16.70 -8.22
C VAL A 338 59.41 16.36 -7.68
N LYS A 339 60.32 17.30 -7.78
CA LYS A 339 61.73 17.16 -7.32
C LYS A 339 61.74 16.80 -5.83
N GLU A 340 62.49 15.77 -5.49
CA GLU A 340 62.72 15.39 -4.09
C GLU A 340 63.40 16.52 -3.34
N LEU A 341 62.79 16.96 -2.22
CA LEU A 341 63.34 18.01 -1.36
C LEU A 341 64.52 17.47 -0.57
N LYS A 342 65.65 18.21 -0.59
CA LYS A 342 66.88 17.84 0.12
C LYS A 342 67.04 18.68 1.37
N GLU A 343 67.86 18.19 2.29
CA GLU A 343 68.28 18.96 3.46
C GLU A 343 68.92 20.32 3.03
N GLY A 344 68.45 21.41 3.61
CA GLY A 344 68.88 22.76 3.23
C GLY A 344 68.02 23.41 2.12
N GLU A 345 67.06 22.70 1.49
CA GLU A 345 66.08 23.25 0.57
C GLU A 345 64.73 23.33 1.28
N ILE A 346 63.88 24.28 0.88
CA ILE A 346 62.50 24.38 1.34
C ILE A 346 61.49 24.47 0.16
N ALA A 347 60.30 24.00 0.38
CA ALA A 347 59.20 24.15 -0.58
C ALA A 347 58.03 24.92 0.06
N ARG A 348 57.57 25.97 -0.59
CA ARG A 348 56.34 26.66 -0.15
C ARG A 348 55.16 25.70 -0.26
N ILE A 349 54.35 25.64 0.78
CA ILE A 349 53.21 24.73 0.84
C ILE A 349 52.03 25.43 1.48
N THR A 350 50.82 25.15 0.94
CA THR A 350 49.56 25.63 1.49
C THR A 350 48.84 24.53 2.27
N THR A 351 47.95 24.92 3.17
CA THR A 351 47.12 24.00 3.94
C THR A 351 46.41 23.04 3.01
N GLY A 352 46.46 21.74 3.30
CA GLY A 352 45.83 20.66 2.50
C GLY A 352 46.67 20.22 1.28
N ALA A 353 47.75 20.89 0.94
CA ALA A 353 48.60 20.51 -0.18
C ALA A 353 49.40 19.24 0.13
N PRO A 354 49.69 18.40 -0.90
CA PRO A 354 50.54 17.22 -0.74
C PRO A 354 51.97 17.61 -0.38
N LEU A 355 52.57 16.92 0.58
CA LEU A 355 53.97 17.09 0.93
C LEU A 355 54.88 16.70 -0.25
N PRO A 356 55.85 17.52 -0.62
CA PRO A 356 56.86 17.13 -1.58
C PRO A 356 57.63 15.89 -1.12
N PRO A 357 58.06 14.98 -2.05
CA PRO A 357 58.92 13.87 -1.70
C PRO A 357 60.16 14.36 -0.92
N GLY A 358 60.57 13.60 0.08
CA GLY A 358 61.71 13.96 0.95
C GLY A 358 61.37 14.85 2.13
N ALA A 359 60.29 15.65 2.08
CA ALA A 359 59.87 16.51 3.18
C ALA A 359 59.50 15.72 4.42
N THR A 360 59.93 16.13 5.60
CA THR A 360 59.69 15.46 6.87
C THR A 360 58.89 16.29 7.87
N SER A 361 58.77 17.63 7.65
CA SER A 361 57.97 18.54 8.49
C SER A 361 57.52 19.77 7.70
N VAL A 362 56.61 20.56 8.28
CA VAL A 362 56.21 21.87 7.75
C VAL A 362 56.37 22.92 8.82
N ILE A 363 57.05 24.01 8.46
CA ILE A 363 57.23 25.21 9.31
C ILE A 363 56.11 26.18 8.95
N MET A 364 55.44 26.73 9.95
CA MET A 364 54.40 27.74 9.74
C MET A 364 54.97 29.03 9.13
N VAL A 365 54.23 29.68 8.27
CA VAL A 365 54.64 30.94 7.64
C VAL A 365 54.93 32.01 8.69
N GLU A 366 54.26 32.00 9.83
CA GLU A 366 54.44 32.92 10.96
C GLU A 366 55.80 32.80 11.62
N ASP A 367 56.47 31.66 11.50
CA ASP A 367 57.81 31.40 12.08
C ASP A 367 58.91 31.68 11.07
N THR A 368 58.61 32.43 10.01
CA THR A 368 59.53 32.68 8.92
C THR A 368 59.62 34.16 8.56
N VAL A 369 60.73 34.57 7.91
CA VAL A 369 60.91 35.92 7.40
C VAL A 369 61.44 35.90 5.97
N LEU A 370 60.69 36.54 5.06
CA LEU A 370 61.08 36.70 3.66
C LEU A 370 62.41 37.48 3.58
N LYS A 371 63.40 36.95 2.85
CA LYS A 371 64.69 37.59 2.62
C LYS A 371 64.82 38.15 1.21
N THR A 372 64.60 37.33 0.20
CA THR A 372 64.73 37.77 -1.19
C THR A 372 63.58 37.24 -2.02
N MET A 373 63.19 38.04 -3.03
CA MET A 373 62.22 37.68 -4.04
C MET A 373 62.93 37.24 -5.32
N THR A 374 62.20 36.55 -6.21
CA THR A 374 62.64 36.31 -7.59
C THR A 374 62.80 37.62 -8.35
N ASP A 375 63.61 37.63 -9.42
CA ASP A 375 63.96 38.85 -10.17
C ASP A 375 62.70 39.56 -10.77
N ASP A 376 61.61 38.84 -10.99
CA ASP A 376 60.32 39.39 -11.41
C ASP A 376 59.47 39.90 -10.24
N GLY A 377 59.89 39.72 -9.01
CA GLY A 377 59.24 40.18 -7.78
C GLY A 377 57.96 39.49 -7.43
N LYS A 378 57.64 38.30 -8.06
CA LYS A 378 56.38 37.61 -7.85
C LYS A 378 56.45 36.47 -6.85
N GLU A 379 57.62 35.82 -6.75
CA GLU A 379 57.81 34.65 -5.90
C GLU A 379 58.94 34.82 -4.88
N GLU A 380 58.88 34.06 -3.80
CA GLU A 380 59.84 34.00 -2.78
C GLU A 380 61.05 33.22 -3.26
N LYS A 381 62.24 33.77 -3.17
CA LYS A 381 63.51 33.12 -3.58
C LYS A 381 64.26 32.54 -2.38
N GLU A 382 64.35 33.28 -1.28
CA GLU A 382 64.95 32.85 -0.04
C GLU A 382 64.13 33.28 1.16
N VAL A 383 64.01 32.39 2.12
CA VAL A 383 63.27 32.60 3.37
C VAL A 383 64.12 32.24 4.55
N GLN A 384 64.11 33.10 5.55
CA GLN A 384 64.77 32.84 6.82
C GLN A 384 63.83 32.09 7.76
N ILE A 385 64.31 30.98 8.29
CA ILE A 385 63.64 30.20 9.34
C ILE A 385 64.54 30.35 10.60
N ALA A 386 63.89 30.54 11.75
CA ALA A 386 64.59 30.66 13.03
C ALA A 386 63.85 29.87 14.10
N VAL A 387 63.73 28.54 13.88
CA VAL A 387 63.06 27.66 14.79
C VAL A 387 63.96 26.56 15.29
N GLU A 388 63.92 26.28 16.58
CA GLU A 388 64.66 25.20 17.22
C GLU A 388 63.66 24.12 17.73
N GLY A 389 64.10 22.85 17.70
CA GLY A 389 63.34 21.72 18.24
C GLY A 389 62.27 21.21 17.34
N VAL A 390 62.31 21.47 16.03
CA VAL A 390 61.36 20.92 15.03
C VAL A 390 61.49 19.41 15.00
N ARG A 391 60.34 18.74 14.99
CA ARG A 391 60.25 17.28 14.94
C ARG A 391 59.77 16.79 13.58
N GLU A 392 60.24 15.62 13.18
CA GLU A 392 59.64 14.93 12.04
C GLU A 392 58.14 14.68 12.29
N GLY A 393 57.30 14.88 11.28
CA GLY A 393 55.84 14.75 11.35
C GLY A 393 55.15 16.00 11.86
N GLU A 394 55.85 17.06 12.28
CA GLU A 394 55.20 18.28 12.79
C GLU A 394 54.48 19.01 11.67
N ASN A 395 53.25 19.46 11.94
CA ASN A 395 52.33 20.09 11.00
C ASN A 395 52.00 19.24 9.76
N ILE A 396 52.10 17.91 9.85
CA ILE A 396 51.77 16.99 8.79
C ILE A 396 50.59 16.13 9.21
N ARG A 397 49.62 16.02 8.28
CA ARG A 397 48.56 15.06 8.37
C ARG A 397 48.98 13.81 7.61
N GLU A 398 49.23 12.73 8.34
CA GLU A 398 49.70 11.47 7.77
C GLU A 398 48.60 10.74 7.01
N VAL A 399 48.98 9.88 6.05
CA VAL A 399 48.08 9.05 5.27
C VAL A 399 47.18 8.21 6.19
N GLY A 400 45.88 8.33 6.01
CA GLY A 400 44.89 7.57 6.81
C GLY A 400 44.86 8.00 8.28
N SER A 401 45.32 9.21 8.63
CA SER A 401 45.26 9.72 10.01
C SER A 401 43.83 9.91 10.52
N ASP A 402 42.88 10.19 9.64
CA ASP A 402 41.48 10.32 10.01
C ASP A 402 40.76 8.99 9.85
N ILE A 403 40.91 8.33 8.67
CA ILE A 403 40.26 7.07 8.33
C ILE A 403 41.24 6.23 7.51
N LYS A 404 41.43 4.96 7.90
CA LYS A 404 42.24 4.02 7.15
C LYS A 404 41.39 3.20 6.19
N ALA A 405 41.95 2.89 5.04
CA ALA A 405 41.32 1.96 4.11
C ALA A 405 41.04 0.62 4.81
N GLY A 406 39.79 0.10 4.69
CA GLY A 406 39.34 -1.09 5.38
C GLY A 406 38.62 -0.85 6.71
N ASP A 407 38.74 0.34 7.31
CA ASP A 407 37.99 0.66 8.53
C ASP A 407 36.48 0.67 8.23
N VAL A 408 35.69 0.12 9.15
CA VAL A 408 34.23 0.27 9.10
C VAL A 408 33.85 1.67 9.55
N VAL A 409 33.28 2.44 8.67
CA VAL A 409 32.96 3.87 8.92
C VAL A 409 31.48 4.08 9.30
N ILE A 410 30.56 3.20 8.86
CA ILE A 410 29.16 3.21 9.23
C ILE A 410 28.71 1.76 9.36
N SER A 411 27.98 1.43 10.42
CA SER A 411 27.55 0.07 10.69
C SER A 411 26.21 -0.26 10.03
N LYS A 412 26.01 -1.54 9.75
CA LYS A 412 24.70 -2.08 9.38
C LYS A 412 23.63 -1.68 10.40
N GLY A 413 22.46 -1.29 9.91
CA GLY A 413 21.31 -0.88 10.73
C GLY A 413 21.30 0.62 11.04
N GLU A 414 22.32 1.37 10.69
CA GLU A 414 22.33 2.82 10.87
C GLU A 414 21.44 3.50 9.82
N LEU A 415 20.73 4.53 10.28
CA LEU A 415 19.88 5.38 9.45
C LEU A 415 20.72 6.48 8.83
N VAL A 416 20.73 6.59 7.51
CA VAL A 416 21.38 7.69 6.80
C VAL A 416 20.54 8.97 6.98
N SER A 417 21.02 9.90 7.80
CA SER A 417 20.32 11.13 8.11
C SER A 417 20.78 12.30 7.21
N ALA A 418 19.96 13.36 7.17
CA ALA A 418 20.36 14.60 6.50
C ALA A 418 21.32 15.47 7.35
N VAL A 419 21.42 15.17 8.64
CA VAL A 419 22.15 16.00 9.65
C VAL A 419 23.44 15.37 10.12
N GLY A 420 23.57 14.03 10.03
CA GLY A 420 24.69 13.28 10.64
C GLY A 420 25.96 13.24 9.78
N GLY A 421 25.87 13.63 8.51
CA GLY A 421 27.04 13.64 7.63
C GLY A 421 27.40 12.28 7.01
N GLU A 422 26.58 11.22 7.19
CA GLU A 422 26.85 9.86 6.73
C GLU A 422 27.09 9.79 5.21
N ILE A 423 26.37 10.60 4.42
CA ILE A 423 26.55 10.68 2.97
C ILE A 423 27.92 11.28 2.65
N GLY A 424 28.31 12.34 3.35
CA GLY A 424 29.62 12.97 3.20
C GLY A 424 30.76 12.03 3.58
N LEU A 425 30.56 11.25 4.64
CA LEU A 425 31.52 10.25 5.10
C LEU A 425 31.73 9.15 4.06
N MET A 426 30.67 8.57 3.52
CA MET A 426 30.73 7.57 2.44
C MET A 426 31.42 8.11 1.19
N ALA A 427 31.13 9.37 0.83
CA ALA A 427 31.77 10.03 -0.31
C ALA A 427 33.25 10.25 -0.07
N ALA A 428 33.66 10.70 1.14
CA ALA A 428 35.06 10.95 1.50
C ALA A 428 35.92 9.68 1.44
N VAL A 429 35.33 8.50 1.70
CA VAL A 429 36.06 7.21 1.69
C VAL A 429 35.88 6.43 0.37
N GLY A 430 35.40 7.08 -0.71
CA GLY A 430 35.34 6.53 -2.06
C GLY A 430 34.23 5.49 -2.28
N VAL A 431 33.20 5.45 -1.45
CA VAL A 431 32.08 4.51 -1.59
C VAL A 431 31.01 5.09 -2.50
N ALA A 432 30.77 4.46 -3.66
CA ALA A 432 29.81 4.91 -4.66
C ALA A 432 28.41 4.27 -4.52
N GLU A 433 28.34 3.05 -4.00
CA GLU A 433 27.10 2.26 -3.85
C GLU A 433 27.13 1.47 -2.54
N VAL A 434 25.95 1.31 -1.93
CA VAL A 434 25.75 0.56 -0.68
C VAL A 434 24.47 -0.23 -0.73
N LYS A 435 24.38 -1.33 0.05
CA LYS A 435 23.11 -2.02 0.25
C LYS A 435 22.28 -1.33 1.33
N THR A 436 21.02 -1.08 1.00
CA THR A 436 20.05 -0.47 1.91
C THR A 436 18.76 -1.28 1.93
N TYR A 437 17.90 -1.01 2.91
CA TYR A 437 16.54 -1.50 2.89
C TYR A 437 15.65 -0.56 2.08
N ARG A 438 14.77 -1.17 1.23
CA ARG A 438 13.80 -0.43 0.43
C ARG A 438 12.68 0.12 1.34
N LYS A 439 12.32 1.39 1.18
CA LYS A 439 11.12 1.94 1.81
C LYS A 439 9.87 1.38 1.13
N PRO A 440 8.85 0.89 1.89
CA PRO A 440 7.61 0.43 1.32
C PRO A 440 6.80 1.58 0.71
N VAL A 441 6.02 1.28 -0.33
CA VAL A 441 5.04 2.19 -0.92
C VAL A 441 3.71 2.02 -0.18
N VAL A 442 3.10 3.12 0.23
CA VAL A 442 1.88 3.15 1.04
C VAL A 442 0.69 3.60 0.20
N GLY A 443 -0.38 2.82 0.17
CA GLY A 443 -1.67 3.22 -0.42
C GLY A 443 -2.65 3.67 0.66
N VAL A 444 -3.41 4.74 0.42
CA VAL A 444 -4.43 5.22 1.37
C VAL A 444 -5.78 5.29 0.67
N LEU A 445 -6.78 4.61 1.25
CA LEU A 445 -8.15 4.46 0.76
C LEU A 445 -9.15 4.88 1.83
N SER A 446 -10.12 5.71 1.51
CA SER A 446 -11.31 5.90 2.36
C SER A 446 -12.45 5.01 1.88
N THR A 447 -13.26 4.49 2.83
CA THR A 447 -14.47 3.71 2.53
C THR A 447 -15.67 4.32 3.24
N GLY A 448 -16.81 4.31 2.58
CA GLY A 448 -18.06 4.81 3.12
C GLY A 448 -18.87 5.57 2.06
N ASP A 449 -20.16 5.24 1.93
CA ASP A 449 -21.07 5.92 1.00
C ASP A 449 -21.37 7.38 1.43
N GLU A 450 -21.15 7.70 2.71
CA GLU A 450 -21.28 9.05 3.25
C GLU A 450 -20.09 9.96 2.92
N ILE A 451 -18.95 9.37 2.50
CA ILE A 451 -17.70 10.11 2.33
C ILE A 451 -17.65 10.81 0.97
N VAL A 452 -17.36 12.11 1.00
CA VAL A 452 -17.15 12.91 -0.21
C VAL A 452 -15.76 13.54 -0.19
N GLN A 453 -15.24 13.89 -1.37
CA GLN A 453 -13.94 14.55 -1.52
C GLN A 453 -13.87 15.80 -0.62
N HIS A 454 -12.73 16.00 0.04
CA HIS A 454 -12.54 17.10 0.99
C HIS A 454 -12.68 18.48 0.34
N ASP A 455 -12.32 18.59 -0.93
CA ASP A 455 -12.31 19.81 -1.75
C ASP A 455 -13.54 19.94 -2.67
N ARG A 456 -14.52 19.02 -2.57
CA ARG A 456 -15.75 19.10 -3.36
C ARG A 456 -16.43 20.47 -3.16
N PRO A 457 -16.74 21.21 -4.24
CA PRO A 457 -17.42 22.49 -4.14
C PRO A 457 -18.87 22.34 -3.66
N GLY A 458 -19.42 23.40 -3.05
CA GLY A 458 -20.77 23.46 -2.54
C GLY A 458 -20.97 22.85 -1.15
N ASP A 459 -22.21 22.95 -0.68
CA ASP A 459 -22.61 22.47 0.64
C ASP A 459 -22.72 20.95 0.69
N LEU A 460 -22.56 20.39 1.89
CA LEU A 460 -22.79 18.99 2.15
C LEU A 460 -24.29 18.68 2.18
N ARG A 461 -24.70 17.59 1.56
CA ARG A 461 -26.06 17.05 1.73
C ARG A 461 -26.19 16.40 3.10
N LEU A 462 -27.43 16.22 3.55
CA LEU A 462 -27.68 15.50 4.80
C LEU A 462 -27.14 14.09 4.74
N GLY A 463 -26.24 13.73 5.66
CA GLY A 463 -25.57 12.44 5.73
C GLY A 463 -24.17 12.41 5.08
N GLU A 464 -23.79 13.40 4.28
CA GLU A 464 -22.44 13.47 3.70
C GLU A 464 -21.41 14.01 4.69
N VAL A 465 -20.20 13.49 4.61
CA VAL A 465 -19.04 13.90 5.42
C VAL A 465 -17.83 14.09 4.51
N ARG A 466 -17.11 15.22 4.67
CA ARG A 466 -15.85 15.43 3.93
C ARG A 466 -14.76 14.44 4.39
N ASP A 467 -14.05 13.88 3.43
CA ASP A 467 -12.93 12.97 3.67
C ASP A 467 -11.76 13.73 4.32
N THR A 468 -11.64 13.61 5.62
CA THR A 468 -10.53 14.20 6.39
C THR A 468 -9.42 13.18 6.65
N ASN A 469 -9.74 11.89 6.66
CA ASN A 469 -8.82 10.85 7.08
C ASN A 469 -7.79 10.54 6.01
N ARG A 470 -8.22 10.35 4.77
CA ARG A 470 -7.32 10.02 3.65
C ARG A 470 -6.22 11.07 3.49
N ILE A 471 -6.58 12.34 3.39
CA ILE A 471 -5.58 13.41 3.24
C ILE A 471 -4.65 13.50 4.45
N THR A 472 -5.18 13.36 5.68
CA THR A 472 -4.38 13.41 6.90
C THR A 472 -3.40 12.23 6.98
N LEU A 473 -3.84 11.01 6.67
CA LEU A 473 -3.02 9.80 6.68
C LEU A 473 -1.95 9.83 5.59
N MET A 474 -2.30 10.35 4.39
CA MET A 474 -1.31 10.57 3.33
C MET A 474 -0.23 11.56 3.75
N CYS A 475 -0.61 12.68 4.37
CA CYS A 475 0.36 13.65 4.90
C CYS A 475 1.23 13.03 5.99
N ALA A 476 0.66 12.26 6.92
CA ALA A 476 1.40 11.62 8.00
C ALA A 476 2.43 10.59 7.47
N ALA A 477 2.06 9.80 6.46
CA ALA A 477 2.99 8.86 5.85
C ALA A 477 4.10 9.56 5.04
N ARG A 478 3.78 10.64 4.31
CA ARG A 478 4.77 11.46 3.59
C ARG A 478 5.74 12.16 4.52
N GLU A 479 5.28 12.67 5.67
CA GLU A 479 6.12 13.28 6.71
C GLU A 479 7.18 12.29 7.21
N GLN A 480 6.87 11.00 7.27
CA GLN A 480 7.81 9.93 7.61
C GLN A 480 8.69 9.50 6.42
N GLY A 481 8.60 10.20 5.29
CA GLY A 481 9.43 9.97 4.10
C GLY A 481 9.05 8.75 3.27
N TYR A 482 7.79 8.30 3.32
CA TYR A 482 7.27 7.21 2.48
C TYR A 482 6.64 7.75 1.20
N GLU A 483 6.76 6.97 0.13
CA GLU A 483 5.99 7.19 -1.09
C GLU A 483 4.54 6.80 -0.83
N VAL A 484 3.60 7.70 -1.21
CA VAL A 484 2.18 7.52 -0.92
C VAL A 484 1.34 7.63 -2.18
N VAL A 485 0.55 6.59 -2.42
CA VAL A 485 -0.43 6.50 -3.51
C VAL A 485 -1.82 6.80 -2.96
N ASP A 486 -2.49 7.78 -3.57
CA ASP A 486 -3.89 8.07 -3.29
C ASP A 486 -4.77 7.03 -4.01
N LEU A 487 -5.50 6.23 -3.25
CA LEU A 487 -6.41 5.19 -3.77
C LEU A 487 -7.86 5.68 -3.86
N GLY A 488 -8.13 6.93 -3.47
CA GLY A 488 -9.45 7.54 -3.57
C GLY A 488 -10.42 7.12 -2.47
N ILE A 489 -11.71 7.13 -2.82
CA ILE A 489 -12.83 6.75 -1.96
C ILE A 489 -13.55 5.57 -2.63
N ALA A 490 -13.66 4.45 -1.93
CA ALA A 490 -14.45 3.30 -2.38
C ALA A 490 -15.84 3.31 -1.74
N ALA A 491 -16.86 3.05 -2.53
CA ALA A 491 -18.22 2.83 -2.04
C ALA A 491 -18.30 1.50 -1.29
N ASP A 492 -19.19 1.44 -0.28
CA ASP A 492 -19.45 0.22 0.51
C ASP A 492 -20.31 -0.78 -0.28
N THR A 493 -19.95 -1.04 -1.55
CA THR A 493 -20.61 -2.01 -2.42
C THR A 493 -19.75 -3.24 -2.64
N PRO A 494 -20.35 -4.44 -2.56
CA PRO A 494 -19.66 -5.68 -2.88
C PRO A 494 -19.06 -5.62 -4.30
N GLY A 495 -17.84 -6.08 -4.48
CA GLY A 495 -17.12 -6.06 -5.76
C GLY A 495 -16.29 -4.81 -5.99
N THR A 496 -16.81 -3.60 -5.80
CA THR A 496 -16.03 -2.35 -5.96
C THR A 496 -14.87 -2.28 -4.98
N LEU A 497 -15.13 -2.58 -3.71
CA LEU A 497 -14.08 -2.61 -2.67
C LEU A 497 -13.04 -3.70 -2.95
N GLU A 498 -13.48 -4.89 -3.39
CA GLU A 498 -12.59 -5.98 -3.76
C GLU A 498 -11.66 -5.60 -4.92
N GLU A 499 -12.23 -5.06 -6.00
CA GLU A 499 -11.48 -4.66 -7.19
C GLU A 499 -10.46 -3.56 -6.85
N THR A 500 -10.90 -2.54 -6.12
CA THR A 500 -10.02 -1.45 -5.65
C THR A 500 -8.85 -1.98 -4.82
N LEU A 501 -9.11 -2.88 -3.88
CA LEU A 501 -8.05 -3.47 -3.05
C LEU A 501 -7.12 -4.38 -3.86
N ARG A 502 -7.64 -5.17 -4.81
CA ARG A 502 -6.81 -6.01 -5.70
C ARG A 502 -5.87 -5.17 -6.55
N GLU A 503 -6.36 -4.08 -7.12
CA GLU A 503 -5.53 -3.17 -7.90
C GLU A 503 -4.49 -2.48 -7.00
N ALA A 504 -4.90 -1.98 -5.85
CA ALA A 504 -4.00 -1.34 -4.89
C ALA A 504 -2.84 -2.26 -4.47
N LEU A 505 -3.13 -3.51 -4.09
CA LEU A 505 -2.14 -4.49 -3.64
C LEU A 505 -1.10 -4.88 -4.70
N ARG A 506 -1.37 -4.61 -5.99
CA ARG A 506 -0.37 -4.76 -7.06
C ARG A 506 0.62 -3.61 -7.12
N ARG A 507 0.22 -2.42 -6.65
CA ARG A 507 0.98 -1.17 -6.80
C ARG A 507 1.70 -0.75 -5.52
N VAL A 508 1.20 -1.18 -4.35
CA VAL A 508 1.74 -0.76 -3.05
C VAL A 508 2.11 -1.95 -2.18
N ASP A 509 2.90 -1.72 -1.15
CA ASP A 509 3.33 -2.75 -0.20
C ASP A 509 2.43 -2.82 1.03
N LEU A 510 1.85 -1.68 1.40
CA LEU A 510 0.96 -1.54 2.54
C LEU A 510 -0.22 -0.66 2.15
N VAL A 511 -1.43 -1.15 2.43
CA VAL A 511 -2.68 -0.40 2.24
C VAL A 511 -3.21 0.04 3.60
N ILE A 512 -3.54 1.31 3.71
CA ILE A 512 -4.28 1.87 4.85
C ILE A 512 -5.70 2.14 4.36
N THR A 513 -6.70 1.54 5.00
CA THR A 513 -8.10 1.91 4.78
C THR A 513 -8.64 2.68 5.98
N SER A 514 -9.51 3.64 5.76
CA SER A 514 -10.21 4.39 6.80
C SER A 514 -11.72 4.29 6.63
N GLY A 515 -12.41 3.86 7.67
CA GLY A 515 -13.83 3.50 7.63
C GLY A 515 -14.05 1.98 7.49
N GLY A 516 -15.31 1.53 7.43
CA GLY A 516 -15.68 0.13 7.20
C GLY A 516 -15.19 -0.90 8.23
N VAL A 517 -14.80 -0.50 9.44
CA VAL A 517 -14.23 -1.39 10.48
C VAL A 517 -15.13 -1.55 11.71
N SER A 518 -16.32 -0.96 11.70
CA SER A 518 -17.28 -1.06 12.79
C SER A 518 -18.03 -2.39 12.74
N MET A 519 -18.94 -2.62 13.68
CA MET A 519 -19.87 -3.77 13.69
C MET A 519 -21.14 -3.51 12.84
N GLY A 520 -21.14 -2.46 12.02
CA GLY A 520 -22.28 -2.05 11.21
C GLY A 520 -22.66 -3.07 10.13
N GLU A 521 -23.88 -2.94 9.64
CA GLU A 521 -24.43 -3.80 8.59
C GLU A 521 -23.66 -3.73 7.27
N LEU A 522 -22.96 -2.61 7.04
CA LEU A 522 -22.19 -2.31 5.82
C LEU A 522 -20.67 -2.53 5.99
N ASP A 523 -20.22 -3.19 7.08
CA ASP A 523 -18.79 -3.50 7.24
C ASP A 523 -18.36 -4.64 6.32
N LEU A 524 -18.05 -4.32 5.07
CA LEU A 524 -17.64 -5.26 4.03
C LEU A 524 -16.14 -5.53 4.01
N LEU A 525 -15.33 -4.74 4.72
CA LEU A 525 -13.88 -4.77 4.58
C LEU A 525 -13.24 -6.08 5.07
N LYS A 526 -13.61 -6.52 6.29
CA LYS A 526 -13.10 -7.79 6.83
C LYS A 526 -13.50 -9.01 6.01
N PRO A 527 -14.78 -9.17 5.60
CA PRO A 527 -15.18 -10.22 4.68
C PRO A 527 -14.44 -10.17 3.34
N THR A 528 -14.23 -8.99 2.77
CA THR A 528 -13.48 -8.83 1.52
C THR A 528 -12.03 -9.31 1.67
N ILE A 529 -11.36 -8.93 2.78
CA ILE A 529 -9.99 -9.38 3.05
C ILE A 529 -9.93 -10.91 3.16
N GLU A 530 -10.78 -11.53 3.97
CA GLU A 530 -10.71 -12.97 4.24
C GLU A 530 -11.26 -13.81 3.08
N ARG A 531 -12.44 -13.46 2.57
CA ARG A 531 -13.18 -14.32 1.62
C ARG A 531 -12.79 -14.06 0.17
N SER A 532 -12.62 -12.80 -0.21
CA SER A 532 -12.34 -12.44 -1.60
C SER A 532 -10.86 -12.38 -1.91
N LEU A 533 -10.04 -11.78 -1.02
CA LEU A 533 -8.61 -11.61 -1.24
C LEU A 533 -7.77 -12.79 -0.71
N GLY A 534 -8.35 -13.71 0.06
CA GLY A 534 -7.63 -14.83 0.69
C GLY A 534 -6.64 -14.38 1.75
N GLY A 535 -6.88 -13.20 2.35
CA GLY A 535 -6.04 -12.65 3.40
C GLY A 535 -6.30 -13.26 4.76
N THR A 536 -5.40 -13.00 5.70
CA THR A 536 -5.51 -13.40 7.10
C THR A 536 -5.61 -12.17 7.98
N ILE A 537 -6.66 -12.08 8.79
CA ILE A 537 -6.83 -11.02 9.80
C ILE A 537 -6.17 -11.49 11.10
N HIS A 538 -5.11 -10.83 11.51
CA HIS A 538 -4.34 -11.14 12.71
C HIS A 538 -5.00 -10.59 13.97
N PHE A 539 -5.63 -9.42 13.85
CA PHE A 539 -6.53 -8.86 14.87
C PHE A 539 -7.54 -7.88 14.26
N GLY A 540 -8.69 -7.75 14.90
CA GLY A 540 -9.77 -6.84 14.48
C GLY A 540 -10.26 -5.91 15.58
N ARG A 541 -9.73 -5.99 16.82
CA ARG A 541 -10.07 -5.14 17.95
C ARG A 541 -8.90 -5.00 18.91
N VAL A 542 -8.71 -3.79 19.46
CA VAL A 542 -7.68 -3.48 20.44
C VAL A 542 -8.29 -2.77 21.66
N ALA A 543 -7.88 -3.14 22.86
CA ALA A 543 -8.33 -2.55 24.14
C ALA A 543 -7.64 -1.20 24.37
N MET A 544 -8.04 -0.17 23.63
CA MET A 544 -7.47 1.18 23.71
C MET A 544 -8.52 2.27 23.50
N LYS A 545 -8.14 3.51 23.77
CA LYS A 545 -8.92 4.72 23.54
C LYS A 545 -7.98 5.84 23.03
N PRO A 546 -8.30 6.43 21.84
CA PRO A 546 -9.23 5.97 20.83
C PRO A 546 -8.67 4.79 20.04
N GLY A 547 -9.41 4.18 19.08
CA GLY A 547 -8.85 3.22 18.14
C GLY A 547 -9.31 1.77 18.29
N LYS A 548 -10.30 1.49 19.15
CA LYS A 548 -10.80 0.12 19.43
C LYS A 548 -10.99 -0.78 18.19
N PRO A 549 -11.66 -0.35 17.08
CA PRO A 549 -11.93 -1.23 15.95
C PRO A 549 -10.81 -1.29 14.91
N THR A 550 -9.55 -1.15 15.30
CA THR A 550 -8.40 -1.28 14.38
C THR A 550 -8.21 -2.73 13.96
N THR A 551 -7.98 -2.93 12.66
CA THR A 551 -7.73 -4.24 12.05
C THR A 551 -6.36 -4.27 11.39
N PHE A 552 -5.65 -5.38 11.57
CA PHE A 552 -4.39 -5.69 10.89
C PHE A 552 -4.51 -7.03 10.19
N ALA A 553 -4.15 -7.04 8.91
CA ALA A 553 -4.24 -8.22 8.06
C ALA A 553 -3.07 -8.30 7.09
N THR A 554 -2.81 -9.51 6.59
CA THR A 554 -1.89 -9.76 5.49
C THR A 554 -2.60 -10.47 4.35
N VAL A 555 -2.22 -10.15 3.11
CA VAL A 555 -2.80 -10.72 1.89
C VAL A 555 -1.67 -11.28 1.02
N PRO A 556 -1.73 -12.57 0.64
CA PRO A 556 -0.77 -13.16 -0.28
C PRO A 556 -1.03 -12.67 -1.71
N VAL A 557 -0.05 -12.05 -2.34
CA VAL A 557 -0.11 -11.54 -3.72
C VAL A 557 1.06 -12.13 -4.51
N LYS A 558 0.88 -12.36 -5.80
CA LYS A 558 1.99 -12.70 -6.69
C LYS A 558 2.67 -11.41 -7.16
N ASN A 559 3.98 -11.33 -6.98
CA ASN A 559 4.79 -10.24 -7.55
C ASN A 559 5.00 -10.45 -9.06
N ASN A 560 5.68 -9.51 -9.72
CA ASN A 560 5.97 -9.58 -11.15
C ASN A 560 6.85 -10.77 -11.55
N ALA A 561 7.59 -11.36 -10.61
CA ALA A 561 8.38 -12.56 -10.80
C ALA A 561 7.56 -13.86 -10.60
N GLY A 562 6.26 -13.74 -10.26
CA GLY A 562 5.38 -14.88 -9.97
C GLY A 562 5.53 -15.46 -8.56
N GLU A 563 6.38 -14.88 -7.72
CA GLU A 563 6.58 -15.31 -6.34
C GLU A 563 5.46 -14.81 -5.44
N ARG A 564 5.11 -15.60 -4.43
CA ARG A 564 4.15 -15.18 -3.41
C ARG A 564 4.82 -14.25 -2.41
N VAL A 565 4.35 -13.00 -2.36
CA VAL A 565 4.73 -12.01 -1.36
C VAL A 565 3.53 -11.67 -0.49
N SER A 566 3.80 -11.34 0.77
CA SER A 566 2.74 -10.88 1.69
C SER A 566 2.64 -9.36 1.63
N LYS A 567 1.45 -8.84 1.39
CA LYS A 567 1.13 -7.41 1.45
C LYS A 567 0.32 -7.13 2.71
N VAL A 568 0.48 -5.94 3.25
CA VAL A 568 -0.12 -5.53 4.53
C VAL A 568 -1.36 -4.69 4.31
N ILE A 569 -2.41 -4.92 5.11
CA ILE A 569 -3.58 -4.04 5.18
C ILE A 569 -3.82 -3.64 6.64
N PHE A 570 -3.84 -2.34 6.88
CA PHE A 570 -4.36 -1.76 8.11
C PHE A 570 -5.71 -1.11 7.83
N SER A 571 -6.75 -1.55 8.53
CA SER A 571 -8.05 -0.90 8.45
C SER A 571 -8.29 -0.11 9.74
N LEU A 572 -8.26 1.21 9.59
CA LEU A 572 -8.32 2.16 10.69
C LEU A 572 -9.74 2.67 10.89
N PRO A 573 -10.09 3.10 12.12
CA PRO A 573 -11.42 3.63 12.40
C PRO A 573 -11.76 4.86 11.55
N GLY A 574 -13.04 5.03 11.20
CA GLY A 574 -13.54 6.21 10.48
C GLY A 574 -13.48 7.52 11.28
N ASN A 575 -13.41 7.48 12.60
CA ASN A 575 -13.23 8.68 13.44
C ASN A 575 -11.81 9.27 13.26
N PRO A 576 -11.66 10.57 12.94
CA PRO A 576 -10.38 11.16 12.52
C PRO A 576 -9.26 11.05 13.57
N ALA A 577 -9.57 11.36 14.83
CA ALA A 577 -8.56 11.26 15.88
C ALA A 577 -8.15 9.80 16.13
N SER A 578 -9.05 8.84 15.95
CA SER A 578 -8.71 7.42 16.02
C SER A 578 -7.80 7.00 14.89
N ALA A 579 -8.11 7.41 13.66
CA ALA A 579 -7.33 7.05 12.47
C ALA A 579 -5.86 7.49 12.62
N LEU A 580 -5.61 8.75 13.00
CA LEU A 580 -4.24 9.24 13.13
C LEU A 580 -3.51 8.62 14.34
N VAL A 581 -4.19 8.44 15.49
CA VAL A 581 -3.58 7.79 16.65
C VAL A 581 -3.18 6.35 16.33
N THR A 582 -4.04 5.59 15.65
CA THR A 582 -3.74 4.21 15.29
C THR A 582 -2.73 4.09 14.14
N PHE A 583 -2.64 5.09 13.25
CA PHE A 583 -1.53 5.20 12.31
C PHE A 583 -0.19 5.24 13.04
N HIS A 584 -0.04 6.15 14.00
CA HIS A 584 1.21 6.29 14.75
C HIS A 584 1.55 5.07 15.61
N LEU A 585 0.54 4.41 16.19
CA LEU A 585 0.75 3.28 17.09
C LEU A 585 0.97 1.95 16.36
N PHE A 586 0.39 1.73 15.18
CA PHE A 586 0.37 0.42 14.53
C PHE A 586 0.93 0.43 13.11
N VAL A 587 0.54 1.43 12.30
CA VAL A 587 1.01 1.49 10.90
C VAL A 587 2.47 1.88 10.85
N LEU A 588 2.86 2.91 11.60
CA LEU A 588 4.25 3.39 11.61
C LEU A 588 5.27 2.33 12.07
N PRO A 589 5.04 1.55 13.15
CA PRO A 589 5.93 0.44 13.50
C PRO A 589 6.10 -0.60 12.39
N SER A 590 5.01 -0.95 11.69
CA SER A 590 5.08 -1.86 10.54
C SER A 590 5.91 -1.27 9.39
N LEU A 591 5.71 0.01 9.07
CA LEU A 591 6.50 0.72 8.06
C LEU A 591 7.98 0.79 8.44
N HIS A 592 8.29 1.07 9.72
CA HIS A 592 9.66 1.07 10.24
C HIS A 592 10.32 -0.30 10.06
N GLN A 593 9.63 -1.39 10.46
CA GLN A 593 10.12 -2.75 10.30
C GLN A 593 10.41 -3.07 8.83
N MET A 594 9.47 -2.76 7.91
CA MET A 594 9.67 -2.97 6.47
C MET A 594 10.82 -2.13 5.88
N SER A 595 11.21 -1.05 6.56
CA SER A 595 12.30 -0.16 6.18
C SER A 595 13.62 -0.47 6.89
N GLY A 596 13.66 -1.49 7.77
CA GLY A 596 14.82 -1.84 8.57
C GLY A 596 15.12 -0.87 9.73
N ILE A 597 14.20 0.04 10.07
CA ILE A 597 14.36 0.99 11.17
C ILE A 597 14.15 0.28 12.51
N SER A 598 15.12 0.37 13.40
CA SER A 598 15.08 -0.20 14.76
C SER A 598 15.61 0.83 15.78
N PRO A 599 14.91 1.03 16.91
CA PRO A 599 13.63 0.45 17.29
C PRO A 599 12.48 0.97 16.42
N ALA A 600 11.48 0.11 16.18
CA ALA A 600 10.31 0.48 15.41
C ALA A 600 9.31 1.31 16.24
N GLY A 601 8.62 2.25 15.60
CA GLY A 601 7.60 3.09 16.22
C GLY A 601 8.09 4.45 16.68
N LEU A 602 7.29 5.10 17.52
CA LEU A 602 7.58 6.44 18.04
C LEU A 602 8.56 6.39 19.22
N THR A 603 9.38 7.42 19.34
CA THR A 603 10.25 7.59 20.51
C THR A 603 9.41 7.80 21.78
N LYS A 604 9.66 6.96 22.76
CA LYS A 604 9.02 7.02 24.08
C LYS A 604 9.90 7.82 25.04
N VAL A 605 9.32 8.85 25.66
CA VAL A 605 9.99 9.69 26.65
C VAL A 605 9.14 9.85 27.90
N PRO A 606 9.72 9.90 29.09
CA PRO A 606 9.00 10.23 30.32
C PRO A 606 8.74 11.74 30.39
N VAL A 607 7.51 12.13 30.74
CA VAL A 607 7.10 13.53 30.85
C VAL A 607 6.34 13.78 32.14
N PHE A 608 6.39 15.00 32.66
CA PHE A 608 5.57 15.43 33.82
C PHE A 608 4.22 15.99 33.33
N LEU A 609 3.15 15.68 34.03
CA LEU A 609 1.82 16.21 33.71
C LEU A 609 1.70 17.67 34.14
N GLY A 610 1.37 18.57 33.20
CA GLY A 610 1.17 20.00 33.47
C GLY A 610 -0.12 20.32 34.23
N HIS A 611 -1.08 19.39 34.25
CA HIS A 611 -2.35 19.47 34.98
C HIS A 611 -2.86 18.04 35.27
N GLY A 612 -3.98 17.90 35.99
CA GLY A 612 -4.59 16.60 36.24
C GLY A 612 -5.28 16.01 35.03
N PHE A 613 -5.25 14.67 34.91
CA PHE A 613 -5.87 13.92 33.82
C PHE A 613 -6.85 12.89 34.34
N PRO A 614 -8.15 12.93 33.95
CA PRO A 614 -9.09 11.86 34.27
C PRO A 614 -8.72 10.60 33.48
N LEU A 615 -8.87 9.43 34.11
CA LEU A 615 -8.58 8.15 33.47
C LEU A 615 -9.86 7.47 32.94
N ASP A 616 -9.75 6.72 31.84
CA ASP A 616 -10.79 5.77 31.42
C ASP A 616 -10.76 4.56 32.38
N LYS A 617 -11.92 4.12 32.84
CA LYS A 617 -12.01 3.06 33.86
C LYS A 617 -11.58 1.68 33.35
N VAL A 618 -11.62 1.47 32.05
CA VAL A 618 -11.53 0.13 31.43
C VAL A 618 -10.35 -0.01 30.49
N ARG A 619 -10.02 1.06 29.75
CA ARG A 619 -9.03 0.99 28.66
C ARG A 619 -7.94 2.03 28.84
N PRO A 620 -6.68 1.70 28.52
CA PRO A 620 -5.62 2.68 28.41
C PRO A 620 -5.98 3.73 27.34
N GLU A 621 -5.60 4.99 27.59
CA GLU A 621 -5.85 6.10 26.68
C GLU A 621 -4.55 6.65 26.12
N TYR A 622 -4.52 6.80 24.78
CA TYR A 622 -3.48 7.52 24.06
C TYR A 622 -3.96 8.96 23.84
N HIS A 623 -3.66 9.80 24.82
CA HIS A 623 -4.18 11.15 24.93
C HIS A 623 -3.36 12.13 24.10
N ARG A 624 -4.00 12.89 23.21
CA ARG A 624 -3.31 13.89 22.38
C ARG A 624 -2.85 15.05 23.25
N ALA A 625 -1.54 15.31 23.23
CA ALA A 625 -0.92 16.30 24.10
C ALA A 625 0.16 17.10 23.38
N ILE A 626 0.54 18.18 23.99
CA ILE A 626 1.69 19.00 23.62
C ILE A 626 2.76 18.79 24.69
N VAL A 627 3.91 18.27 24.30
CA VAL A 627 5.10 18.18 25.12
C VAL A 627 5.99 19.37 24.81
N SER A 628 6.39 20.09 25.84
CA SER A 628 7.31 21.22 25.79
C SER A 628 8.34 21.13 26.90
N VAL A 629 9.46 21.84 26.74
CA VAL A 629 10.46 22.02 27.80
C VAL A 629 10.05 23.20 28.67
N ASP A 630 9.96 23.02 29.96
CA ASP A 630 9.71 24.10 30.91
C ASP A 630 10.99 24.88 31.28
N ASN A 631 10.85 25.93 32.11
CA ASN A 631 11.98 26.77 32.53
C ASN A 631 13.03 26.03 33.38
N THR A 632 12.74 24.82 33.83
CA THR A 632 13.68 23.97 34.58
C THR A 632 14.39 22.94 33.72
N GLY A 633 14.09 22.91 32.40
CA GLY A 633 14.61 21.92 31.46
C GLY A 633 13.85 20.61 31.45
N CYS A 634 12.74 20.50 32.18
CA CYS A 634 11.92 19.29 32.23
C CYS A 634 10.90 19.22 31.09
N LEU A 635 10.64 18.00 30.61
CA LEU A 635 9.57 17.74 29.66
C LEU A 635 8.22 17.77 30.36
N VAL A 636 7.35 18.68 29.96
CA VAL A 636 6.00 18.84 30.53
C VAL A 636 4.95 18.65 29.45
N ALA A 637 3.92 17.88 29.74
CA ALA A 637 2.82 17.58 28.83
C ALA A 637 1.54 18.32 29.23
N THR A 638 0.91 18.96 28.25
CA THR A 638 -0.40 19.59 28.38
C THR A 638 -1.40 19.01 27.38
N SER A 639 -2.67 18.87 27.77
CA SER A 639 -3.72 18.34 26.88
C SER A 639 -4.06 19.31 25.76
N THR A 640 -4.38 18.79 24.59
CA THR A 640 -5.01 19.57 23.49
C THR A 640 -6.50 19.82 23.70
N GLY A 641 -7.06 19.45 24.87
CA GLY A 641 -8.46 19.63 25.24
C GLY A 641 -9.31 18.38 25.05
N GLY A 642 -10.56 18.52 24.66
CA GLY A 642 -11.51 17.41 24.60
C GLY A 642 -11.09 16.28 23.68
N GLN A 643 -11.04 15.04 24.19
CA GLN A 643 -10.46 13.86 23.55
C GLN A 643 -11.47 12.94 22.83
N ARG A 644 -12.62 13.48 22.39
CA ARG A 644 -13.57 12.68 21.58
C ARG A 644 -12.91 12.20 20.29
N SER A 645 -13.14 10.96 19.92
CA SER A 645 -12.53 10.33 18.73
C SER A 645 -12.92 11.01 17.40
N SER A 646 -14.12 11.61 17.35
CA SER A 646 -14.61 12.38 16.19
C SER A 646 -14.08 13.82 16.14
N ARG A 647 -13.42 14.33 17.20
CA ARG A 647 -12.96 15.71 17.24
C ARG A 647 -11.61 15.88 16.55
N VAL A 648 -11.62 16.23 15.25
CA VAL A 648 -10.42 16.54 14.46
C VAL A 648 -9.56 17.60 15.16
N GLY A 649 -10.18 18.66 15.70
CA GLY A 649 -9.48 19.76 16.37
C GLY A 649 -8.64 19.34 17.59
N SER A 650 -8.82 18.12 18.14
CA SER A 650 -7.95 17.60 19.20
C SER A 650 -6.56 17.19 18.72
N LEU A 651 -6.36 17.06 17.41
CA LEU A 651 -5.06 16.79 16.78
C LEU A 651 -4.25 18.06 16.56
N ARG A 652 -4.92 19.23 16.56
CA ARG A 652 -4.27 20.52 16.28
C ARG A 652 -3.17 20.80 17.31
N GLY A 653 -1.94 20.88 16.83
CA GLY A 653 -0.77 21.19 17.64
C GLY A 653 -0.29 20.07 18.55
N ALA A 654 -0.95 18.91 18.57
CA ALA A 654 -0.42 17.75 19.26
C ALA A 654 0.91 17.31 18.63
N ASN A 655 1.93 17.13 19.48
CA ASN A 655 3.22 16.56 19.09
C ASN A 655 3.49 15.25 19.84
N SER A 656 2.55 14.77 20.63
CA SER A 656 2.72 13.56 21.43
C SER A 656 1.40 12.88 21.77
N LEU A 657 1.51 11.59 22.09
CA LEU A 657 0.45 10.77 22.68
C LEU A 657 0.89 10.36 24.09
N LEU A 658 0.17 10.82 25.13
CA LEU A 658 0.41 10.35 26.49
C LEU A 658 -0.17 8.94 26.67
N CYS A 659 0.63 8.05 27.21
CA CYS A 659 0.21 6.68 27.55
C CYS A 659 -0.44 6.69 28.95
N LEU A 660 -1.73 6.99 29.01
CA LEU A 660 -2.46 7.00 30.26
C LEU A 660 -3.02 5.59 30.55
N PRO A 661 -2.76 5.03 31.75
CA PRO A 661 -3.31 3.74 32.13
C PRO A 661 -4.84 3.80 32.27
N SER A 662 -5.49 2.65 32.34
CA SER A 662 -6.86 2.57 32.81
C SER A 662 -6.89 2.70 34.33
N GLY A 663 -7.89 3.40 34.88
CA GLY A 663 -7.99 3.59 36.32
C GLY A 663 -9.24 4.35 36.77
N LYS A 664 -9.50 4.36 38.06
CA LYS A 664 -10.61 5.10 38.67
C LYS A 664 -10.19 6.47 39.17
N GLU A 665 -8.97 6.57 39.70
CA GLU A 665 -8.41 7.79 40.27
C GLU A 665 -7.73 8.63 39.18
N PRO A 666 -7.99 9.94 39.09
CA PRO A 666 -7.33 10.81 38.15
C PRO A 666 -5.84 10.98 38.50
N LEU A 667 -5.00 11.06 37.45
CA LEU A 667 -3.60 11.45 37.64
C LEU A 667 -3.51 12.93 37.99
N LYS A 668 -2.55 13.28 38.87
CA LYS A 668 -2.35 14.64 39.37
C LYS A 668 -1.30 15.39 38.56
N LYS A 669 -1.36 16.73 38.64
CA LYS A 669 -0.28 17.60 38.11
C LYS A 669 1.07 17.18 38.74
N GLY A 670 2.12 17.12 37.95
CA GLY A 670 3.46 16.75 38.37
C GLY A 670 3.73 15.24 38.41
N GLU A 671 2.72 14.38 38.21
CA GLU A 671 2.96 12.95 38.05
C GLU A 671 3.66 12.67 36.72
N LYS A 672 4.46 11.60 36.72
CA LYS A 672 5.27 11.20 35.56
C LYS A 672 4.55 10.10 34.77
N VAL A 673 4.43 10.29 33.47
CA VAL A 673 3.87 9.32 32.52
C VAL A 673 4.75 9.22 31.29
N ASP A 674 4.56 8.16 30.51
CA ASP A 674 5.20 8.02 29.21
C ASP A 674 4.46 8.82 28.13
N ALA A 675 5.21 9.46 27.25
CA ALA A 675 4.72 10.10 26.05
C ALA A 675 5.40 9.52 24.81
N LEU A 676 4.64 9.23 23.76
CA LEU A 676 5.13 8.86 22.44
C LEU A 676 5.20 10.13 21.59
N LEU A 677 6.38 10.50 21.13
CA LEU A 677 6.61 11.71 20.36
C LEU A 677 6.23 11.50 18.88
N MET A 678 5.23 12.25 18.40
CA MET A 678 4.81 12.28 16.99
C MET A 678 5.54 13.38 16.20
N GLY A 679 6.11 14.36 16.88
CA GLY A 679 6.79 15.50 16.29
C GLY A 679 7.79 16.13 17.26
N GLN A 680 8.37 17.25 16.86
CA GLN A 680 9.39 17.95 17.66
C GLN A 680 8.84 18.44 18.99
N VAL A 681 9.66 18.32 20.03
CA VAL A 681 9.39 18.92 21.34
C VAL A 681 9.45 20.44 21.20
N ARG A 682 8.47 21.14 21.77
CA ARG A 682 8.44 22.61 21.71
C ARG A 682 9.30 23.19 22.82
N THR A 683 9.97 24.28 22.52
CA THR A 683 10.53 25.15 23.57
C THR A 683 9.38 25.82 24.29
N GLY A 684 9.43 25.88 25.63
CA GLY A 684 8.38 26.48 26.45
C GLY A 684 8.12 27.93 26.05
N ILE A 685 6.83 28.29 26.06
CA ILE A 685 6.37 29.69 25.93
C ILE A 685 6.37 30.30 27.31
#